data_db2da43ca73f6dd2ab246c72cc667d95
#
_entry.id   db2da43ca73f6dd2ab246c72cc667d95
#
_cell.length_a   1.000
_cell.length_b   1.000
_cell.length_c   1.000
_cell.angle_alpha   90.00
_cell.angle_beta   90.00
_cell.angle_gamma   90.00
#
_symmetry.space_group_name_H-M   'P 1'
#
loop_
_entity.id
_entity.type
_entity.pdbx_description
1 polymer ?
#
loop_
_entity_poly.entity_id
_entity_poly.type
_entity_poly.pdbx_seq_one_letter_code
_entity_poly.pdbx_strand_id
1 'polypeptide(L)'
;MANTYKNTMNLPQTDFPMRGNLPASEPKRLEKWEQEHIYEKVLEKNKDGKPFVLHDGPPYANGPIHIGHAFNKVLKDFVNKSHAQRGYFTPYVPGWDCHGQPIEHMVEVTLGPDKMKETPQPELRRLCREWATKYVGIQRDGFKRLGVNADWEHPYLTYIPNFEAGNVEIFRDMYLKGQVYRGRKPIHWCKKCHTALAEAEIEYSDEVSPSVYVKFKLDAMPGIFEAAGATGDAYVLIWTTTPWTLPANAAVCLMPDAEYVMVQVDGCNVIFAKELVEQVAEIAGWEDYALVCGQDGQPISLKGTELCGLTYTCPIRQDLKGKIIYGDHVTLDSGTGCVHTAPGHGQDDYLVGLQFDIPILMPVDDNGVLTEDAGPFAGLDTDDANPVIIDWLREQGTLVAARKISHSYPHCWRCHEPVIFRATDQWFVSMEENGLRGKAMDAIERDVTFYPAWAVNRIGSMVSDRPDWCISRQRSWGVPIPVFKCAKCGETVANEATFDAVIKLFYEEGADAWFTKKPSEYLPHGTHCEKCGCTELIPEKDILDVWWESGVTHTSVLKHRADEGLTFPADMYLEGSDQHRGWFQSSLLTSVGAYGCAPYKNILSCGFTVDEQGRKMSKSLGNGVDPADVTSKWGADVLRLWVASADYAQDVSISDNILKQVSDAYRRFRNTFRFLLGNLSDFDDQANAISNWDDLEPIDQYMMAKTAQLLADVEQAYDSFKFNGVYRAVYDFVNDLSSVYMDVTKDRLYSESPDSPRRRAVQTVLFNILEVLVRVLSPILSFTADEVWECYPEAMRNREGRVGNVQLAGWPYRSDFVPALPGKLAEEKVLAAFGNALEVRDVVTKALEDARGAKVINKSQEATVSVTAPQATLDALSAFDASVFEELFIVSGVTFAAGEELACEVKPAEGDKCPRCWNYRELGGNANHPDVCQRCGDALDAIGFTEE
;
A
#
# COMPACT_ATOMS: atom_id res chain seq x y z
N MET A 1 22.92 59.22 -10.88
CA MET A 1 24.28 58.72 -10.74
C MET A 1 24.19 57.20 -10.91
N ALA A 2 24.91 56.62 -11.88
CA ALA A 2 25.04 55.17 -12.02
C ALA A 2 25.64 54.67 -10.72
N ASN A 3 25.13 53.50 -10.22
CA ASN A 3 25.58 52.98 -8.92
C ASN A 3 27.03 52.47 -9.05
N THR A 4 27.99 53.37 -8.80
CA THR A 4 29.45 53.14 -8.88
C THR A 4 29.88 51.87 -8.12
N TYR A 5 29.16 51.53 -7.05
CA TYR A 5 29.53 50.45 -6.17
C TYR A 5 28.85 49.08 -6.50
N LYS A 6 28.03 49.01 -7.55
CA LYS A 6 27.30 47.76 -7.89
C LYS A 6 28.26 46.57 -8.16
N ASN A 7 29.37 46.84 -8.81
CA ASN A 7 30.36 45.81 -9.18
C ASN A 7 31.30 45.43 -8.04
N THR A 8 31.21 46.07 -6.88
CA THR A 8 31.99 45.78 -5.67
C THR A 8 31.24 44.89 -4.69
N MET A 9 30.01 44.49 -5.02
CA MET A 9 29.16 43.65 -4.18
C MET A 9 29.39 42.15 -4.51
N ASN A 10 29.39 41.31 -3.49
CA ASN A 10 29.47 39.86 -3.67
C ASN A 10 28.10 39.32 -4.08
N LEU A 11 27.75 39.42 -5.36
CA LEU A 11 26.46 38.93 -5.85
C LEU A 11 26.46 37.41 -6.03
N PRO A 12 25.35 36.74 -5.73
CA PRO A 12 25.24 35.29 -5.87
C PRO A 12 25.47 34.81 -7.31
N GLN A 13 26.29 33.75 -7.47
CA GLN A 13 26.59 33.13 -8.77
C GLN A 13 26.40 31.63 -8.69
N THR A 14 25.68 31.03 -9.63
CA THR A 14 25.52 29.57 -9.69
C THR A 14 25.06 29.11 -11.06
N ASP A 15 25.54 27.95 -11.49
CA ASP A 15 25.09 27.27 -12.69
C ASP A 15 23.74 26.55 -12.49
N PHE A 16 23.25 26.44 -11.23
CA PHE A 16 21.98 25.82 -10.93
C PHE A 16 20.81 26.62 -11.54
N PRO A 17 20.06 26.06 -12.48
CA PRO A 17 19.08 26.81 -13.24
C PRO A 17 17.88 27.23 -12.39
N MET A 18 17.33 28.43 -12.66
CA MET A 18 16.16 28.93 -11.93
C MET A 18 14.93 28.03 -12.09
N ARG A 19 14.74 27.44 -13.30
CA ARG A 19 13.64 26.51 -13.59
C ARG A 19 14.17 25.10 -13.76
N GLY A 20 13.59 24.14 -13.04
CA GLY A 20 14.00 22.73 -13.09
C GLY A 20 13.74 22.04 -14.43
N ASN A 21 12.67 22.47 -15.13
CA ASN A 21 12.22 21.82 -16.39
C ASN A 21 12.25 20.29 -16.28
N LEU A 22 11.72 19.78 -15.16
CA LEU A 22 11.80 18.38 -14.73
C LEU A 22 11.41 17.38 -15.84
N PRO A 23 10.29 17.58 -16.57
CA PRO A 23 9.91 16.66 -17.64
C PRO A 23 11.01 16.41 -18.70
N ALA A 24 11.88 17.38 -18.93
CA ALA A 24 12.95 17.30 -19.92
C ALA A 24 14.34 17.00 -19.32
N SER A 25 14.58 17.38 -18.05
CA SER A 25 15.87 17.18 -17.39
C SER A 25 16.02 15.80 -16.76
N GLU A 26 14.93 15.29 -16.16
CA GLU A 26 14.95 14.00 -15.45
C GLU A 26 15.28 12.79 -16.36
N PRO A 27 14.74 12.65 -17.58
CA PRO A 27 15.12 11.53 -18.46
C PRO A 27 16.61 11.51 -18.80
N LYS A 28 17.24 12.67 -19.00
CA LYS A 28 18.68 12.75 -19.26
C LYS A 28 19.52 12.34 -18.06
N ARG A 29 19.02 12.63 -16.86
CA ARG A 29 19.67 12.25 -15.61
C ARG A 29 19.54 10.74 -15.35
N LEU A 30 18.39 10.16 -15.67
CA LEU A 30 18.22 8.70 -15.65
C LEU A 30 19.20 8.00 -16.58
N GLU A 31 19.30 8.46 -17.83
CA GLU A 31 20.27 7.93 -18.79
C GLU A 31 21.70 8.02 -18.25
N LYS A 32 22.07 9.13 -17.61
CA LYS A 32 23.37 9.28 -16.95
C LYS A 32 23.55 8.27 -15.80
N TRP A 33 22.55 8.10 -14.93
CA TRP A 33 22.62 7.14 -13.82
C TRP A 33 22.81 5.69 -14.32
N GLU A 34 22.12 5.33 -15.40
CA GLU A 34 22.28 4.02 -16.03
C GLU A 34 23.68 3.83 -16.62
N GLN A 35 24.17 4.81 -17.38
CA GLN A 35 25.53 4.78 -17.95
C GLN A 35 26.64 4.73 -16.89
N GLU A 36 26.43 5.39 -15.77
CA GLU A 36 27.36 5.43 -14.64
C GLU A 36 27.18 4.26 -13.66
N HIS A 37 26.18 3.39 -13.85
CA HIS A 37 25.86 2.28 -12.96
C HIS A 37 25.70 2.72 -11.49
N ILE A 38 24.87 3.75 -11.24
CA ILE A 38 24.77 4.37 -9.89
C ILE A 38 24.22 3.37 -8.88
N TYR A 39 23.20 2.57 -9.24
CA TYR A 39 22.61 1.59 -8.34
C TYR A 39 23.66 0.55 -7.89
N GLU A 40 24.39 -0.02 -8.83
CA GLU A 40 25.43 -1.02 -8.57
C GLU A 40 26.57 -0.44 -7.72
N LYS A 41 26.96 0.83 -7.97
CA LYS A 41 27.97 1.51 -7.14
C LYS A 41 27.48 1.75 -5.71
N VAL A 42 26.19 2.03 -5.51
CA VAL A 42 25.60 2.14 -4.16
C VAL A 42 25.66 0.80 -3.45
N LEU A 43 25.33 -0.30 -4.12
CA LEU A 43 25.42 -1.64 -3.56
C LEU A 43 26.89 -2.01 -3.23
N GLU A 44 27.81 -1.80 -4.16
CA GLU A 44 29.25 -2.09 -3.94
C GLU A 44 29.83 -1.27 -2.78
N LYS A 45 29.46 0.01 -2.66
CA LYS A 45 29.87 0.86 -1.53
C LYS A 45 29.43 0.29 -0.20
N ASN A 46 28.21 -0.28 -0.14
CA ASN A 46 27.59 -0.75 1.09
C ASN A 46 27.65 -2.26 1.28
N LYS A 47 28.43 -2.99 0.47
CA LYS A 47 28.46 -4.47 0.47
C LYS A 47 28.79 -5.11 1.82
N ASP A 48 29.62 -4.44 2.61
CA ASP A 48 30.01 -4.88 3.94
C ASP A 48 29.07 -4.34 5.05
N GLY A 49 28.06 -3.56 4.68
CA GLY A 49 27.06 -3.03 5.58
C GLY A 49 26.06 -4.08 6.03
N LYS A 50 25.30 -3.76 7.08
CA LYS A 50 24.18 -4.62 7.51
C LYS A 50 23.17 -4.73 6.37
N PRO A 51 22.74 -5.95 5.99
CA PRO A 51 21.71 -6.08 4.97
C PRO A 51 20.36 -5.53 5.47
N PHE A 52 19.63 -4.88 4.57
CA PHE A 52 18.23 -4.54 4.72
C PHE A 52 17.51 -4.91 3.42
N VAL A 53 16.78 -6.01 3.45
CA VAL A 53 16.08 -6.55 2.28
C VAL A 53 14.61 -6.19 2.33
N LEU A 54 14.21 -5.25 1.47
CA LEU A 54 12.82 -5.01 1.15
C LEU A 54 12.46 -5.94 -0.02
N HIS A 55 11.59 -6.92 0.22
CA HIS A 55 11.14 -7.82 -0.83
C HIS A 55 9.97 -7.22 -1.60
N ASP A 56 10.01 -7.30 -2.92
CA ASP A 56 8.99 -6.70 -3.80
C ASP A 56 7.79 -7.63 -3.97
N GLY A 57 6.58 -7.14 -3.70
CA GLY A 57 5.35 -7.80 -4.12
C GLY A 57 5.14 -7.61 -5.62
N PRO A 58 4.89 -8.70 -6.37
CA PRO A 58 4.87 -8.65 -7.82
C PRO A 58 3.57 -8.05 -8.36
N PRO A 59 3.57 -6.92 -9.06
CA PRO A 59 2.39 -6.47 -9.80
C PRO A 59 2.07 -7.39 -10.97
N TYR A 60 0.79 -7.46 -11.36
CA TYR A 60 0.38 -8.21 -12.55
C TYR A 60 0.88 -7.56 -13.83
N ALA A 61 1.48 -8.37 -14.72
CA ALA A 61 1.99 -7.95 -16.02
C ALA A 61 0.88 -7.94 -17.09
N ASN A 62 -0.22 -7.18 -16.88
CA ASN A 62 -1.40 -7.19 -17.75
C ASN A 62 -1.87 -5.82 -18.25
N GLY A 63 -1.13 -4.76 -17.96
CA GLY A 63 -1.42 -3.38 -18.36
C GLY A 63 -0.31 -2.42 -17.98
N PRO A 64 -0.37 -1.13 -18.37
CA PRO A 64 0.57 -0.11 -17.90
C PRO A 64 0.41 0.13 -16.39
N ILE A 65 1.40 0.77 -15.76
CA ILE A 65 1.30 1.18 -14.36
C ILE A 65 0.20 2.23 -14.17
N HIS A 66 -0.48 2.17 -13.03
CA HIS A 66 -1.41 3.21 -12.59
C HIS A 66 -0.83 3.95 -11.38
N ILE A 67 -1.51 5.03 -10.96
CA ILE A 67 -0.99 5.90 -9.89
C ILE A 67 -0.76 5.16 -8.56
N GLY A 68 -1.56 4.13 -8.24
CA GLY A 68 -1.33 3.29 -7.07
C GLY A 68 -0.03 2.49 -7.16
N HIS A 69 0.34 1.95 -8.34
CA HIS A 69 1.65 1.33 -8.57
C HIS A 69 2.79 2.33 -8.38
N ALA A 70 2.64 3.55 -8.91
CA ALA A 70 3.63 4.59 -8.76
C ALA A 70 3.81 5.00 -7.29
N PHE A 71 2.71 5.16 -6.55
CA PHE A 71 2.70 5.46 -5.13
C PHE A 71 3.46 4.41 -4.32
N ASN A 72 3.12 3.14 -4.52
CA ASN A 72 3.73 2.00 -3.85
C ASN A 72 5.24 1.88 -4.13
N LYS A 73 5.64 1.90 -5.41
CA LYS A 73 7.06 1.78 -5.80
C LYS A 73 7.92 2.95 -5.31
N VAL A 74 7.37 4.16 -5.27
CA VAL A 74 8.07 5.32 -4.74
C VAL A 74 8.27 5.21 -3.23
N LEU A 75 7.28 4.71 -2.47
CA LEU A 75 7.45 4.42 -1.04
C LEU A 75 8.57 3.40 -0.78
N LYS A 76 8.60 2.31 -1.56
CA LYS A 76 9.70 1.32 -1.50
C LYS A 76 11.06 1.94 -1.77
N ASP A 77 11.14 2.82 -2.76
CA ASP A 77 12.37 3.53 -3.09
C ASP A 77 12.82 4.48 -1.98
N PHE A 78 11.89 5.16 -1.29
CA PHE A 78 12.23 5.96 -0.10
C PHE A 78 12.86 5.11 1.00
N VAL A 79 12.28 3.94 1.29
CA VAL A 79 12.82 2.99 2.27
C VAL A 79 14.23 2.57 1.85
N ASN A 80 14.41 2.08 0.63
CA ASN A 80 15.68 1.56 0.16
C ASN A 80 16.76 2.64 0.10
N LYS A 81 16.48 3.80 -0.49
CA LYS A 81 17.47 4.89 -0.61
C LYS A 81 17.86 5.46 0.75
N SER A 82 16.91 5.63 1.68
CA SER A 82 17.22 6.14 3.02
C SER A 82 18.08 5.17 3.83
N HIS A 83 17.88 3.86 3.69
CA HIS A 83 18.75 2.85 4.31
C HIS A 83 20.11 2.77 3.63
N ALA A 84 20.14 2.81 2.29
CA ALA A 84 21.41 2.81 1.55
C ALA A 84 22.31 3.98 1.92
N GLN A 85 21.76 5.19 2.08
CA GLN A 85 22.51 6.36 2.52
C GLN A 85 23.11 6.20 3.92
N ARG A 86 22.45 5.44 4.81
CA ARG A 86 22.95 5.13 6.16
C ARG A 86 23.92 3.96 6.20
N GLY A 87 24.35 3.46 5.04
CA GLY A 87 25.34 2.41 4.90
C GLY A 87 24.78 0.98 4.98
N TYR A 88 23.46 0.78 4.91
CA TYR A 88 22.91 -0.55 4.77
C TYR A 88 23.13 -1.08 3.36
N PHE A 89 23.37 -2.38 3.25
CA PHE A 89 23.35 -3.09 1.98
C PHE A 89 21.88 -3.38 1.62
N THR A 90 21.39 -2.77 0.54
CA THR A 90 19.96 -2.78 0.17
C THR A 90 19.73 -3.36 -1.23
N PRO A 91 19.97 -4.66 -1.45
CA PRO A 91 19.66 -5.28 -2.73
C PRO A 91 18.15 -5.31 -2.93
N TYR A 92 17.68 -4.78 -4.05
CA TYR A 92 16.26 -4.73 -4.39
C TYR A 92 16.01 -5.35 -5.74
N VAL A 93 15.38 -6.54 -5.72
CA VAL A 93 15.01 -7.31 -6.91
C VAL A 93 13.54 -7.06 -7.21
N PRO A 94 13.19 -6.34 -8.29
CA PRO A 94 11.82 -6.12 -8.67
C PRO A 94 11.22 -7.40 -9.25
N GLY A 95 9.90 -7.58 -9.10
CA GLY A 95 9.22 -8.76 -9.59
C GLY A 95 7.91 -8.50 -10.30
N TRP A 96 7.43 -9.52 -11.05
CA TRP A 96 6.13 -9.48 -11.73
C TRP A 96 5.40 -10.81 -11.63
N ASP A 97 4.10 -10.70 -11.33
CA ASP A 97 3.14 -11.78 -11.49
C ASP A 97 2.76 -11.88 -12.97
N CYS A 98 3.10 -13.02 -13.57
CA CYS A 98 3.00 -13.23 -15.01
C CYS A 98 2.05 -14.36 -15.40
N HIS A 99 1.46 -15.08 -14.43
CA HIS A 99 0.57 -16.21 -14.62
C HIS A 99 -0.88 -15.90 -14.26
N GLY A 100 -1.74 -16.88 -14.46
CA GLY A 100 -3.12 -16.91 -13.98
C GLY A 100 -4.13 -16.23 -14.88
N GLN A 101 -5.35 -16.23 -14.39
CA GLN A 101 -6.54 -15.71 -15.08
C GLN A 101 -6.39 -14.27 -15.60
N PRO A 102 -5.71 -13.31 -14.91
CA PRO A 102 -5.63 -11.95 -15.39
C PRO A 102 -5.01 -11.79 -16.77
N ILE A 103 -4.00 -12.60 -17.09
CA ILE A 103 -3.29 -12.56 -18.38
C ILE A 103 -4.00 -13.42 -19.41
N GLU A 104 -4.41 -14.64 -19.01
CA GLU A 104 -5.16 -15.54 -19.90
C GLU A 104 -6.43 -14.89 -20.42
N HIS A 105 -7.20 -14.21 -19.58
CA HIS A 105 -8.40 -13.48 -19.97
C HIS A 105 -8.12 -12.36 -20.99
N MET A 106 -7.03 -11.62 -20.85
CA MET A 106 -6.68 -10.58 -21.82
C MET A 106 -6.30 -11.17 -23.19
N VAL A 107 -5.68 -12.34 -23.20
CA VAL A 107 -5.41 -13.10 -24.43
C VAL A 107 -6.72 -13.63 -25.03
N GLU A 108 -7.63 -14.19 -24.22
CA GLU A 108 -8.97 -14.62 -24.63
C GLU A 108 -9.75 -13.49 -25.33
N VAL A 109 -9.81 -12.32 -24.69
CA VAL A 109 -10.49 -11.13 -25.24
C VAL A 109 -9.86 -10.71 -26.58
N THR A 110 -8.54 -10.81 -26.69
CA THR A 110 -7.80 -10.43 -27.90
C THR A 110 -8.03 -11.43 -29.05
N LEU A 111 -8.06 -12.73 -28.75
CA LEU A 111 -8.29 -13.79 -29.73
C LEU A 111 -9.76 -13.86 -30.16
N GLY A 112 -10.67 -13.62 -29.24
CA GLY A 112 -12.10 -13.87 -29.37
C GLY A 112 -12.47 -15.35 -29.15
N PRO A 113 -13.76 -15.65 -28.85
CA PRO A 113 -14.21 -16.94 -28.35
C PRO A 113 -14.00 -18.10 -29.33
N ASP A 114 -14.13 -17.86 -30.63
CA ASP A 114 -13.99 -18.92 -31.64
C ASP A 114 -12.54 -19.37 -31.78
N LYS A 115 -11.61 -18.42 -31.91
CA LYS A 115 -10.18 -18.73 -31.99
C LYS A 115 -9.65 -19.34 -30.69
N MET A 116 -10.15 -18.87 -29.57
CA MET A 116 -9.74 -19.42 -28.27
C MET A 116 -10.01 -20.93 -28.18
N LYS A 117 -11.18 -21.40 -28.64
CA LYS A 117 -11.55 -22.82 -28.62
C LYS A 117 -10.66 -23.67 -29.57
N GLU A 118 -10.16 -23.09 -30.64
CA GLU A 118 -9.31 -23.76 -31.62
C GLU A 118 -7.82 -23.71 -31.28
N THR A 119 -7.41 -22.85 -30.31
CA THR A 119 -6.01 -22.65 -29.95
C THR A 119 -5.51 -23.79 -29.06
N PRO A 120 -4.49 -24.57 -29.50
CA PRO A 120 -3.90 -25.60 -28.63
C PRO A 120 -3.26 -25.01 -27.38
N GLN A 121 -3.31 -25.75 -26.27
CA GLN A 121 -2.80 -25.30 -24.97
C GLN A 121 -1.32 -24.79 -25.02
N PRO A 122 -0.36 -25.44 -25.71
CA PRO A 122 1.01 -24.90 -25.78
C PRO A 122 1.08 -23.55 -26.50
N GLU A 123 0.25 -23.34 -27.53
CA GLU A 123 0.18 -22.07 -28.22
C GLU A 123 -0.46 -20.97 -27.38
N LEU A 124 -1.52 -21.30 -26.62
CA LEU A 124 -2.14 -20.37 -25.66
C LEU A 124 -1.10 -19.92 -24.61
N ARG A 125 -0.34 -20.86 -24.04
CA ARG A 125 0.73 -20.55 -23.07
C ARG A 125 1.80 -19.64 -23.68
N ARG A 126 2.18 -19.88 -24.93
CA ARG A 126 3.13 -19.00 -25.66
C ARG A 126 2.59 -17.58 -25.80
N LEU A 127 1.33 -17.41 -26.18
CA LEU A 127 0.67 -16.10 -26.32
C LEU A 127 0.55 -15.37 -24.99
N CYS A 128 0.23 -16.08 -23.91
CA CYS A 128 0.17 -15.51 -22.57
C CYS A 128 1.56 -15.03 -22.10
N ARG A 129 2.62 -15.81 -22.37
CA ARG A 129 4.01 -15.42 -22.07
C ARG A 129 4.42 -14.16 -22.83
N GLU A 130 4.09 -14.07 -24.12
CA GLU A 130 4.38 -12.87 -24.94
C GLU A 130 3.63 -11.64 -24.41
N TRP A 131 2.37 -11.81 -24.03
CA TRP A 131 1.57 -10.75 -23.41
C TRP A 131 2.23 -10.25 -22.13
N ALA A 132 2.54 -11.13 -21.19
CA ALA A 132 3.19 -10.80 -19.93
C ALA A 132 4.53 -10.09 -20.16
N THR A 133 5.41 -10.64 -21.02
CA THR A 133 6.72 -10.07 -21.34
C THR A 133 6.62 -8.64 -21.87
N LYS A 134 5.63 -8.37 -22.72
CA LYS A 134 5.36 -7.02 -23.23
C LYS A 134 5.07 -6.04 -22.08
N TYR A 135 4.19 -6.42 -21.15
CA TYR A 135 3.79 -5.51 -20.08
C TYR A 135 4.83 -5.41 -18.97
N VAL A 136 5.64 -6.43 -18.73
CA VAL A 136 6.85 -6.31 -17.88
C VAL A 136 7.75 -5.18 -18.41
N GLY A 137 8.03 -5.13 -19.72
CA GLY A 137 8.82 -4.05 -20.33
C GLY A 137 8.19 -2.67 -20.11
N ILE A 138 6.91 -2.53 -20.40
CA ILE A 138 6.18 -1.25 -20.24
C ILE A 138 6.16 -0.78 -18.78
N GLN A 139 5.90 -1.68 -17.84
CA GLN A 139 5.86 -1.34 -16.43
C GLN A 139 7.25 -1.02 -15.88
N ARG A 140 8.28 -1.77 -16.26
CA ARG A 140 9.68 -1.50 -15.92
C ARG A 140 10.08 -0.09 -16.32
N ASP A 141 9.82 0.29 -17.57
CA ASP A 141 10.17 1.62 -18.08
C ASP A 141 9.39 2.72 -17.32
N GLY A 142 8.13 2.45 -16.98
CA GLY A 142 7.33 3.33 -16.13
C GLY A 142 7.92 3.53 -14.73
N PHE A 143 8.37 2.47 -14.07
CA PHE A 143 9.01 2.54 -12.76
C PHE A 143 10.39 3.21 -12.82
N LYS A 144 11.20 2.91 -13.83
CA LYS A 144 12.49 3.60 -14.09
C LYS A 144 12.27 5.10 -14.24
N ARG A 145 11.22 5.52 -14.98
CA ARG A 145 10.88 6.94 -15.17
C ARG A 145 10.59 7.67 -13.85
N LEU A 146 10.13 6.96 -12.80
CA LEU A 146 9.93 7.52 -11.46
C LEU A 146 11.23 7.69 -10.66
N GLY A 147 12.37 7.25 -11.18
CA GLY A 147 13.68 7.31 -10.50
C GLY A 147 13.85 6.23 -9.42
N VAL A 148 13.15 5.11 -9.53
CA VAL A 148 13.26 3.97 -8.62
C VAL A 148 14.56 3.20 -8.89
N ASN A 149 15.33 2.95 -7.84
CA ASN A 149 16.55 2.13 -7.90
C ASN A 149 16.21 0.65 -7.68
N ALA A 150 16.62 -0.22 -8.61
CA ALA A 150 16.43 -1.67 -8.51
C ALA A 150 17.34 -2.42 -9.49
N ASP A 151 17.51 -3.72 -9.32
CA ASP A 151 18.11 -4.60 -10.32
C ASP A 151 17.12 -4.87 -11.48
N TRP A 152 17.04 -3.92 -12.39
CA TRP A 152 16.10 -3.99 -13.53
C TRP A 152 16.50 -5.02 -14.59
N GLU A 153 17.73 -5.47 -14.58
CA GLU A 153 18.26 -6.42 -15.59
C GLU A 153 18.00 -7.88 -15.17
N HIS A 154 17.91 -8.14 -13.85
CA HIS A 154 17.66 -9.49 -13.32
C HIS A 154 16.41 -9.54 -12.42
N PRO A 155 15.24 -9.11 -12.91
CA PRO A 155 14.00 -9.19 -12.14
C PRO A 155 13.60 -10.64 -11.91
N TYR A 156 12.72 -10.90 -10.95
CA TYR A 156 12.05 -12.18 -10.90
C TYR A 156 10.71 -12.12 -11.66
N LEU A 157 10.43 -13.16 -12.42
CA LEU A 157 9.21 -13.33 -13.19
C LEU A 157 8.62 -14.70 -12.86
N THR A 158 7.33 -14.79 -12.57
CA THR A 158 6.75 -16.06 -12.10
C THR A 158 6.74 -17.17 -13.15
N TYR A 159 6.98 -16.85 -14.43
CA TYR A 159 7.08 -17.82 -15.52
C TYR A 159 8.51 -18.29 -15.86
N ILE A 160 9.53 -17.92 -15.09
CA ILE A 160 10.89 -18.43 -15.35
C ILE A 160 11.11 -19.79 -14.68
N PRO A 161 11.94 -20.68 -15.28
CA PRO A 161 12.14 -22.04 -14.80
C PRO A 161 12.44 -22.18 -13.31
N ASN A 162 13.37 -21.39 -12.79
CA ASN A 162 13.75 -21.44 -11.37
C ASN A 162 12.57 -21.07 -10.45
N PHE A 163 11.75 -20.11 -10.86
CA PHE A 163 10.59 -19.69 -10.08
C PHE A 163 9.51 -20.77 -10.11
N GLU A 164 9.24 -21.35 -11.27
CA GLU A 164 8.27 -22.44 -11.44
C GLU A 164 8.66 -23.68 -10.62
N ALA A 165 9.95 -24.04 -10.61
CA ALA A 165 10.48 -25.11 -9.77
C ALA A 165 10.29 -24.87 -8.26
N GLY A 166 10.53 -23.65 -7.80
CA GLY A 166 10.34 -23.26 -6.40
C GLY A 166 8.90 -23.39 -5.91
N ASN A 167 7.91 -23.25 -6.80
CA ASN A 167 6.51 -23.55 -6.48
C ASN A 167 6.32 -25.04 -6.12
N VAL A 168 6.94 -25.91 -6.87
CA VAL A 168 6.86 -27.37 -6.64
C VAL A 168 7.60 -27.76 -5.34
N GLU A 169 8.72 -27.10 -5.02
CA GLU A 169 9.44 -27.34 -3.76
C GLU A 169 8.56 -27.10 -2.55
N ILE A 170 7.87 -25.96 -2.50
CA ILE A 170 6.95 -25.61 -1.39
C ILE A 170 5.73 -26.55 -1.38
N PHE A 171 5.19 -26.86 -2.56
CA PHE A 171 4.08 -27.81 -2.66
C PHE A 171 4.49 -29.19 -2.11
N ARG A 172 5.65 -29.73 -2.49
CA ARG A 172 6.22 -30.98 -1.97
C ARG A 172 6.31 -30.93 -0.44
N ASP A 173 6.95 -29.90 0.10
CA ASP A 173 7.22 -29.78 1.54
C ASP A 173 5.92 -29.73 2.35
N MET A 174 4.91 -29.01 1.88
CA MET A 174 3.59 -28.93 2.53
C MET A 174 2.77 -30.21 2.32
N TYR A 175 2.82 -30.82 1.14
CA TYR A 175 2.13 -32.08 0.83
C TYR A 175 2.66 -33.23 1.70
N LEU A 176 3.98 -33.39 1.80
CA LEU A 176 4.60 -34.46 2.62
C LEU A 176 4.33 -34.28 4.12
N LYS A 177 3.99 -33.08 4.56
CA LYS A 177 3.52 -32.78 5.92
C LYS A 177 2.00 -32.99 6.10
N GLY A 178 1.28 -33.39 5.05
CA GLY A 178 -0.16 -33.59 5.08
C GLY A 178 -1.00 -32.32 5.03
N GLN A 179 -0.38 -31.17 4.87
CA GLN A 179 -1.08 -29.88 4.83
C GLN A 179 -1.81 -29.60 3.51
N VAL A 180 -1.38 -30.25 2.42
CA VAL A 180 -2.06 -30.19 1.12
C VAL A 180 -2.81 -31.50 0.89
N TYR A 181 -4.10 -31.39 0.55
CA TYR A 181 -4.96 -32.55 0.33
C TYR A 181 -5.96 -32.30 -0.80
N ARG A 182 -6.53 -33.37 -1.37
CA ARG A 182 -7.63 -33.32 -2.32
C ARG A 182 -8.94 -33.57 -1.60
N GLY A 183 -9.94 -32.74 -1.82
CA GLY A 183 -11.25 -32.85 -1.18
C GLY A 183 -12.38 -32.35 -2.06
N ARG A 184 -13.61 -32.75 -1.71
CA ARG A 184 -14.82 -32.26 -2.37
C ARG A 184 -15.58 -31.36 -1.41
N LYS A 185 -15.54 -30.06 -1.65
CA LYS A 185 -16.16 -29.04 -0.81
C LYS A 185 -16.84 -27.99 -1.70
N PRO A 186 -17.89 -27.31 -1.22
CA PRO A 186 -18.44 -26.16 -1.91
C PRO A 186 -17.44 -24.99 -1.89
N ILE A 187 -17.17 -24.47 -3.05
CA ILE A 187 -16.25 -23.34 -3.27
C ILE A 187 -16.94 -22.30 -4.14
N HIS A 188 -16.43 -21.08 -4.14
CA HIS A 188 -16.85 -20.09 -5.11
C HIS A 188 -16.46 -20.55 -6.52
N TRP A 189 -17.44 -20.59 -7.40
CA TRP A 189 -17.28 -21.04 -8.77
C TRP A 189 -17.80 -19.98 -9.74
N CYS A 190 -16.95 -19.51 -10.65
CA CYS A 190 -17.38 -18.62 -11.72
C CYS A 190 -17.83 -19.43 -12.93
N LYS A 191 -19.14 -19.46 -13.20
CA LYS A 191 -19.74 -20.19 -14.34
C LYS A 191 -19.34 -19.60 -15.70
N LYS A 192 -18.98 -18.30 -15.79
CA LYS A 192 -18.51 -17.65 -17.01
C LYS A 192 -17.04 -17.92 -17.29
N CYS A 193 -16.22 -17.96 -16.24
CA CYS A 193 -14.80 -18.24 -16.34
C CYS A 193 -14.46 -19.73 -16.21
N HIS A 194 -15.41 -20.59 -15.86
CA HIS A 194 -15.29 -22.05 -15.67
C HIS A 194 -14.16 -22.44 -14.71
N THR A 195 -14.04 -21.75 -13.56
CA THR A 195 -12.95 -21.99 -12.61
C THR A 195 -13.35 -21.71 -11.17
N ALA A 196 -12.69 -22.40 -10.25
CA ALA A 196 -12.72 -22.11 -8.82
C ALA A 196 -12.09 -20.73 -8.53
N LEU A 197 -12.59 -20.08 -7.47
CA LEU A 197 -12.08 -18.80 -6.98
C LEU A 197 -11.77 -18.91 -5.48
N ALA A 198 -10.67 -18.29 -5.07
CA ALA A 198 -10.36 -18.06 -3.67
C ALA A 198 -11.05 -16.79 -3.14
N GLU A 199 -11.08 -16.61 -1.83
CA GLU A 199 -11.67 -15.43 -1.16
C GLU A 199 -11.08 -14.10 -1.67
N ALA A 200 -9.79 -14.07 -1.99
CA ALA A 200 -9.11 -12.88 -2.53
C ALA A 200 -9.52 -12.54 -3.97
N GLU A 201 -10.25 -13.42 -4.64
CA GLU A 201 -10.70 -13.27 -6.03
C GLU A 201 -12.20 -12.94 -6.12
N ILE A 202 -12.85 -12.60 -4.99
CA ILE A 202 -14.26 -12.24 -4.88
C ILE A 202 -14.38 -10.74 -4.61
N GLU A 203 -15.29 -10.10 -5.33
CA GLU A 203 -15.76 -8.74 -5.08
C GLU A 203 -17.23 -8.79 -4.69
N TYR A 204 -17.66 -7.94 -3.76
CA TYR A 204 -19.06 -7.87 -3.36
C TYR A 204 -19.74 -6.67 -4.00
N SER A 205 -20.89 -6.90 -4.61
CA SER A 205 -21.75 -5.84 -5.16
C SER A 205 -23.22 -6.15 -4.86
N ASP A 206 -24.07 -5.12 -4.96
CA ASP A 206 -25.51 -5.29 -4.76
C ASP A 206 -26.10 -6.06 -5.93
N GLU A 207 -26.83 -7.15 -5.61
CA GLU A 207 -27.53 -8.01 -6.55
C GLU A 207 -29.02 -8.07 -6.20
N VAL A 208 -29.88 -8.18 -7.23
CA VAL A 208 -31.31 -8.32 -7.06
C VAL A 208 -31.71 -9.77 -7.25
N SER A 209 -31.89 -10.49 -6.14
CA SER A 209 -32.24 -11.91 -6.13
C SER A 209 -33.70 -12.18 -5.83
N PRO A 210 -34.27 -13.30 -6.31
CA PRO A 210 -35.57 -13.75 -5.85
C PRO A 210 -35.50 -14.17 -4.39
N SER A 211 -36.56 -13.96 -3.65
CA SER A 211 -36.73 -14.36 -2.25
C SER A 211 -38.02 -15.17 -2.17
N VAL A 212 -37.92 -16.46 -1.94
CA VAL A 212 -39.07 -17.41 -1.99
C VAL A 212 -39.29 -18.11 -0.67
N TYR A 213 -40.56 -18.30 -0.34
CA TYR A 213 -41.06 -18.99 0.84
C TYR A 213 -41.79 -20.26 0.36
N VAL A 214 -41.26 -21.42 0.73
CA VAL A 214 -41.74 -22.72 0.20
C VAL A 214 -42.09 -23.65 1.33
N LYS A 215 -43.28 -24.30 1.26
CA LYS A 215 -43.69 -25.29 2.24
C LYS A 215 -43.26 -26.70 1.82
N PHE A 216 -42.56 -27.39 2.70
CA PHE A 216 -42.14 -28.76 2.53
C PHE A 216 -42.97 -29.70 3.40
N LYS A 217 -43.63 -30.73 2.82
CA LYS A 217 -44.51 -31.60 3.52
C LYS A 217 -43.77 -32.55 4.48
N LEU A 218 -44.08 -32.48 5.77
CA LEU A 218 -43.60 -33.43 6.77
C LEU A 218 -44.23 -34.79 6.54
N ASP A 219 -43.46 -35.87 6.76
CA ASP A 219 -43.94 -37.23 6.66
C ASP A 219 -44.89 -37.58 7.83
N ALA A 220 -44.69 -36.91 8.98
CA ALA A 220 -45.55 -37.05 10.16
C ALA A 220 -45.68 -35.71 10.89
N MET A 221 -46.86 -35.40 11.39
CA MET A 221 -47.10 -34.26 12.28
C MET A 221 -46.44 -34.53 13.65
N PRO A 222 -45.70 -33.54 14.26
CA PRO A 222 -45.20 -33.71 15.63
C PRO A 222 -46.37 -33.98 16.61
N GLY A 223 -46.29 -35.08 17.39
CA GLY A 223 -47.39 -35.54 18.20
C GLY A 223 -47.95 -34.57 19.22
N ILE A 224 -47.18 -33.58 19.65
CA ILE A 224 -47.68 -32.53 20.55
C ILE A 224 -48.76 -31.64 19.89
N PHE A 225 -48.59 -31.32 18.60
CA PHE A 225 -49.59 -30.55 17.84
C PHE A 225 -50.82 -31.39 17.50
N GLU A 226 -50.61 -32.70 17.21
CA GLU A 226 -51.71 -33.64 17.00
C GLU A 226 -52.54 -33.80 18.29
N ALA A 227 -51.90 -33.91 19.44
CA ALA A 227 -52.55 -33.99 20.76
C ALA A 227 -53.32 -32.70 21.10
N ALA A 228 -52.92 -31.58 20.56
CA ALA A 228 -53.63 -30.29 20.70
C ALA A 228 -54.79 -30.11 19.70
N GLY A 229 -55.05 -31.12 18.88
CA GLY A 229 -56.17 -31.11 17.93
C GLY A 229 -55.86 -30.66 16.52
N ALA A 230 -54.58 -30.45 16.18
CA ALA A 230 -54.19 -30.16 14.80
C ALA A 230 -54.45 -31.45 13.96
N THR A 231 -55.09 -31.26 12.79
CA THR A 231 -55.43 -32.38 11.86
C THR A 231 -54.98 -32.01 10.44
N GLY A 232 -54.72 -33.04 9.63
CA GLY A 232 -54.31 -32.82 8.22
C GLY A 232 -52.81 -32.81 8.03
N ASP A 233 -52.39 -32.37 6.87
CA ASP A 233 -50.95 -32.34 6.52
C ASP A 233 -50.20 -31.23 7.25
N ALA A 234 -48.98 -31.53 7.74
CA ALA A 234 -48.07 -30.54 8.31
C ALA A 234 -46.90 -30.26 7.38
N TYR A 235 -46.43 -29.01 7.38
CA TYR A 235 -45.38 -28.51 6.52
C TYR A 235 -44.35 -27.76 7.35
N VAL A 236 -43.08 -27.80 6.95
CA VAL A 236 -42.06 -26.84 7.40
C VAL A 236 -41.91 -25.75 6.32
N LEU A 237 -41.85 -24.50 6.71
CA LEU A 237 -41.72 -23.40 5.80
C LEU A 237 -40.27 -22.95 5.69
N ILE A 238 -39.67 -23.20 4.52
CA ILE A 238 -38.29 -22.75 4.25
C ILE A 238 -38.27 -21.42 3.54
N TRP A 239 -37.11 -20.74 3.62
CA TRP A 239 -36.82 -19.55 2.87
C TRP A 239 -35.49 -19.69 2.15
N THR A 240 -35.43 -19.18 0.90
CA THR A 240 -34.19 -19.13 0.12
C THR A 240 -34.20 -17.96 -0.87
N THR A 241 -32.98 -17.45 -1.18
CA THR A 241 -32.75 -16.46 -2.25
C THR A 241 -32.23 -17.09 -3.54
N THR A 242 -31.96 -18.39 -3.52
CA THR A 242 -31.41 -19.16 -4.64
C THR A 242 -32.30 -20.34 -5.00
N PRO A 243 -33.47 -20.12 -5.64
CA PRO A 243 -34.40 -21.20 -5.98
C PRO A 243 -33.77 -22.33 -6.79
N TRP A 244 -32.75 -22.03 -7.62
CA TRP A 244 -32.03 -23.01 -8.43
C TRP A 244 -31.30 -24.10 -7.59
N THR A 245 -31.08 -23.87 -6.28
CA THR A 245 -30.47 -24.89 -5.36
C THR A 245 -31.48 -25.86 -4.78
N LEU A 246 -32.79 -25.61 -4.91
CA LEU A 246 -33.83 -26.47 -4.37
C LEU A 246 -33.79 -27.94 -4.90
N PRO A 247 -33.38 -28.21 -6.16
CA PRO A 247 -33.15 -29.60 -6.60
C PRO A 247 -32.07 -30.36 -5.82
N ALA A 248 -31.15 -29.63 -5.18
CA ALA A 248 -30.09 -30.19 -4.32
C ALA A 248 -30.48 -30.22 -2.83
N ASN A 249 -31.72 -29.89 -2.47
CA ASN A 249 -32.16 -29.93 -1.08
C ASN A 249 -31.98 -31.34 -0.46
N ALA A 250 -31.32 -31.36 0.69
CA ALA A 250 -31.07 -32.61 1.44
C ALA A 250 -31.46 -32.52 2.92
N ALA A 251 -31.55 -31.31 3.48
CA ALA A 251 -32.00 -31.08 4.86
C ALA A 251 -32.70 -29.70 4.98
N VAL A 252 -33.37 -29.51 6.12
CA VAL A 252 -33.81 -28.20 6.62
C VAL A 252 -33.14 -27.98 7.98
N CYS A 253 -32.41 -26.89 8.11
CA CYS A 253 -31.66 -26.55 9.32
C CYS A 253 -32.43 -25.56 10.18
N LEU A 254 -32.52 -25.80 11.48
CA LEU A 254 -33.17 -24.95 12.46
C LEU A 254 -32.16 -24.38 13.46
N MET A 255 -32.50 -23.27 14.09
CA MET A 255 -31.72 -22.70 15.20
C MET A 255 -31.97 -23.58 16.46
N PRO A 256 -30.93 -24.11 17.14
CA PRO A 256 -31.09 -25.10 18.21
C PRO A 256 -32.06 -24.68 19.33
N ASP A 257 -31.91 -23.51 19.87
CA ASP A 257 -32.61 -22.97 21.04
C ASP A 257 -33.83 -22.09 20.72
N ALA A 258 -34.06 -21.75 19.44
CA ALA A 258 -35.21 -20.98 19.03
C ALA A 258 -36.52 -21.73 19.19
N GLU A 259 -37.63 -21.03 19.44
CA GLU A 259 -38.98 -21.55 19.52
C GLU A 259 -39.63 -21.59 18.13
N TYR A 260 -40.15 -22.77 17.76
CA TYR A 260 -40.89 -23.01 16.54
C TYR A 260 -42.35 -23.30 16.87
N VAL A 261 -43.28 -22.68 16.15
CA VAL A 261 -44.72 -22.83 16.36
C VAL A 261 -45.41 -23.37 15.09
N MET A 262 -46.60 -23.95 15.27
CA MET A 262 -47.43 -24.36 14.16
C MET A 262 -48.49 -23.31 13.91
N VAL A 263 -48.53 -22.77 12.70
CA VAL A 263 -49.52 -21.84 12.21
C VAL A 263 -50.53 -22.54 11.34
N GLN A 264 -51.80 -22.36 11.63
CA GLN A 264 -52.91 -22.85 10.80
C GLN A 264 -53.37 -21.75 9.89
N VAL A 265 -53.31 -21.97 8.60
CA VAL A 265 -53.65 -20.99 7.58
C VAL A 265 -54.09 -21.71 6.28
N ASP A 266 -55.15 -21.26 5.64
CA ASP A 266 -55.67 -21.81 4.36
C ASP A 266 -55.83 -23.34 4.36
N GLY A 267 -56.21 -23.90 5.49
CA GLY A 267 -56.40 -25.38 5.66
C GLY A 267 -55.08 -26.19 5.75
N CYS A 268 -53.92 -25.51 5.90
CA CYS A 268 -52.60 -26.12 6.09
C CYS A 268 -52.10 -25.84 7.49
N ASN A 269 -51.23 -26.73 8.00
CA ASN A 269 -50.43 -26.55 9.24
C ASN A 269 -48.97 -26.31 8.86
N VAL A 270 -48.44 -25.12 9.21
CA VAL A 270 -47.12 -24.69 8.75
C VAL A 270 -46.23 -24.41 9.97
N ILE A 271 -45.06 -25.02 10.07
CA ILE A 271 -44.09 -24.85 11.18
C ILE A 271 -42.96 -23.92 10.73
N PHE A 272 -42.67 -22.89 11.55
CA PHE A 272 -41.53 -21.98 11.42
C PHE A 272 -41.29 -21.24 12.73
N ALA A 273 -40.24 -20.41 12.78
CA ALA A 273 -39.83 -19.72 14.00
C ALA A 273 -40.94 -18.77 14.53
N LYS A 274 -41.23 -18.85 15.83
CA LYS A 274 -42.24 -18.07 16.53
C LYS A 274 -42.02 -16.56 16.38
N GLU A 275 -40.78 -16.10 16.45
CA GLU A 275 -40.41 -14.70 16.36
C GLU A 275 -40.72 -14.08 14.99
N LEU A 276 -40.80 -14.90 13.96
CA LEU A 276 -41.02 -14.48 12.57
C LEU A 276 -42.48 -14.59 12.10
N VAL A 277 -43.43 -14.95 12.97
CA VAL A 277 -44.83 -15.21 12.60
C VAL A 277 -45.46 -13.97 11.96
N GLU A 278 -45.39 -12.81 12.59
CA GLU A 278 -45.99 -11.59 12.10
C GLU A 278 -45.40 -11.16 10.75
N GLN A 279 -44.06 -11.21 10.64
CA GLN A 279 -43.35 -10.86 9.42
C GLN A 279 -43.69 -11.79 8.25
N VAL A 280 -43.74 -13.08 8.51
CA VAL A 280 -44.09 -14.09 7.48
C VAL A 280 -45.55 -13.94 7.06
N ALA A 281 -46.46 -13.71 8.00
CA ALA A 281 -47.89 -13.49 7.71
C ALA A 281 -48.10 -12.26 6.83
N GLU A 282 -47.40 -11.15 7.09
CA GLU A 282 -47.45 -9.95 6.25
C GLU A 282 -46.91 -10.24 4.84
N ILE A 283 -45.76 -10.94 4.71
CA ILE A 283 -45.16 -11.27 3.43
C ILE A 283 -46.04 -12.21 2.61
N ALA A 284 -46.66 -13.18 3.27
CA ALA A 284 -47.53 -14.17 2.67
C ALA A 284 -48.95 -13.64 2.40
N GLY A 285 -49.32 -12.45 2.93
CA GLY A 285 -50.65 -11.87 2.84
C GLY A 285 -51.70 -12.67 3.63
N TRP A 286 -51.31 -13.29 4.73
CA TRP A 286 -52.24 -14.05 5.60
C TRP A 286 -53.02 -13.09 6.51
N GLU A 287 -54.29 -12.91 6.23
CA GLU A 287 -55.20 -12.09 7.05
C GLU A 287 -55.78 -12.88 8.22
N ASP A 288 -56.13 -14.16 7.97
CA ASP A 288 -56.74 -15.07 8.95
C ASP A 288 -55.81 -16.26 9.20
N TYR A 289 -55.06 -16.24 10.28
CA TYR A 289 -54.25 -17.37 10.73
C TYR A 289 -54.34 -17.58 12.23
N ALA A 290 -54.11 -18.80 12.70
CA ALA A 290 -54.16 -19.16 14.11
C ALA A 290 -52.94 -19.99 14.52
N LEU A 291 -52.45 -19.75 15.73
CA LEU A 291 -51.42 -20.59 16.33
C LEU A 291 -52.10 -21.80 16.99
N VAL A 292 -51.49 -23.00 16.86
CA VAL A 292 -51.90 -24.15 17.59
C VAL A 292 -51.57 -23.97 19.07
N CYS A 293 -52.61 -23.95 19.93
CA CYS A 293 -52.51 -23.67 21.36
C CYS A 293 -52.73 -24.92 22.22
N GLY A 294 -52.08 -24.97 23.37
CA GLY A 294 -52.33 -25.95 24.39
C GLY A 294 -53.66 -25.73 25.13
N GLN A 295 -54.00 -26.63 26.06
CA GLN A 295 -55.22 -26.52 26.90
C GLN A 295 -55.26 -25.24 27.76
N ASP A 296 -54.10 -24.62 28.00
CA ASP A 296 -53.92 -23.36 28.72
C ASP A 296 -54.19 -22.11 27.84
N GLY A 297 -54.45 -22.31 26.54
CA GLY A 297 -54.65 -21.25 25.56
C GLY A 297 -53.36 -20.59 25.10
N GLN A 298 -52.18 -21.07 25.49
CA GLN A 298 -50.89 -20.56 25.02
C GLN A 298 -50.43 -21.29 23.77
N PRO A 299 -49.77 -20.59 22.83
CA PRO A 299 -49.16 -21.21 21.65
C PRO A 299 -48.17 -22.34 22.06
N ILE A 300 -48.35 -23.52 21.47
CA ILE A 300 -47.37 -24.61 21.62
C ILE A 300 -46.14 -24.24 20.83
N SER A 301 -44.98 -24.27 21.51
CA SER A 301 -43.66 -24.09 20.85
C SER A 301 -42.77 -25.30 21.09
N LEU A 302 -41.94 -25.62 20.13
CA LEU A 302 -40.86 -26.63 20.22
C LEU A 302 -39.53 -25.96 19.90
N LYS A 303 -38.48 -26.39 20.59
CA LYS A 303 -37.12 -25.94 20.23
C LYS A 303 -36.69 -26.62 18.91
N GLY A 304 -35.76 -26.01 18.18
CA GLY A 304 -35.20 -26.59 16.97
C GLY A 304 -34.63 -27.98 17.20
N THR A 305 -33.99 -28.20 18.36
CA THR A 305 -33.47 -29.52 18.76
C THR A 305 -34.58 -30.59 18.96
N GLU A 306 -35.78 -30.20 19.35
CA GLU A 306 -36.92 -31.12 19.56
C GLU A 306 -37.59 -31.51 18.23
N LEU A 307 -37.43 -30.76 17.17
CA LEU A 307 -37.88 -31.04 15.82
C LEU A 307 -36.86 -31.86 15.01
N CYS A 308 -35.64 -31.99 15.51
CA CYS A 308 -34.56 -32.71 14.85
C CYS A 308 -34.93 -34.21 14.62
N GLY A 309 -34.60 -34.68 13.43
CA GLY A 309 -34.85 -36.06 13.04
C GLY A 309 -36.22 -36.30 12.35
N LEU A 310 -37.12 -35.33 12.36
CA LEU A 310 -38.31 -35.40 11.51
C LEU A 310 -37.88 -35.45 10.03
N THR A 311 -38.63 -36.17 9.24
CA THR A 311 -38.42 -36.28 7.79
C THR A 311 -39.51 -35.56 7.00
N TYR A 312 -39.16 -35.13 5.82
CA TYR A 312 -40.03 -34.41 4.91
C TYR A 312 -39.80 -34.82 3.47
N THR A 313 -40.74 -34.53 2.60
CA THR A 313 -40.62 -34.68 1.15
C THR A 313 -40.38 -33.34 0.50
N CYS A 314 -39.25 -33.18 -0.18
CA CYS A 314 -38.99 -31.99 -1.00
C CYS A 314 -39.96 -31.96 -2.21
N PRO A 315 -40.63 -30.83 -2.51
CA PRO A 315 -41.54 -30.75 -3.61
C PRO A 315 -40.92 -31.12 -4.98
N ILE A 316 -39.66 -30.78 -5.20
CA ILE A 316 -38.96 -30.98 -6.48
C ILE A 316 -38.42 -32.42 -6.59
N ARG A 317 -37.84 -32.97 -5.50
CA ARG A 317 -37.21 -34.30 -5.46
C ARG A 317 -38.02 -35.23 -4.57
N GLN A 318 -39.19 -35.69 -5.06
CA GLN A 318 -40.09 -36.57 -4.33
C GLN A 318 -39.52 -37.95 -4.09
N ASP A 319 -38.49 -38.35 -4.79
CA ASP A 319 -37.70 -39.57 -4.62
C ASP A 319 -36.73 -39.54 -3.41
N LEU A 320 -36.42 -38.35 -2.89
CA LEU A 320 -35.53 -38.16 -1.77
C LEU A 320 -36.27 -37.68 -0.52
N LYS A 321 -35.91 -38.26 0.63
CA LYS A 321 -36.38 -37.81 1.94
C LYS A 321 -35.35 -36.90 2.59
N GLY A 322 -35.75 -35.67 2.87
CA GLY A 322 -34.96 -34.69 3.62
C GLY A 322 -35.13 -34.92 5.15
N LYS A 323 -34.19 -34.46 5.92
CA LYS A 323 -34.21 -34.46 7.39
C LYS A 323 -34.22 -33.07 7.97
N ILE A 324 -34.93 -32.87 9.08
CA ILE A 324 -34.76 -31.67 9.90
C ILE A 324 -33.55 -31.85 10.79
N ILE A 325 -32.63 -30.90 10.75
CA ILE A 325 -31.40 -30.82 11.53
C ILE A 325 -31.31 -29.45 12.23
N TYR A 326 -30.30 -29.21 13.01
CA TYR A 326 -30.07 -27.90 13.65
C TYR A 326 -28.62 -27.43 13.48
N GLY A 327 -28.41 -26.10 13.54
CA GLY A 327 -27.10 -25.49 13.40
C GLY A 327 -27.08 -24.03 13.85
N ASP A 328 -25.94 -23.60 14.36
CA ASP A 328 -25.75 -22.27 14.96
C ASP A 328 -25.69 -21.11 13.91
N HIS A 329 -25.55 -21.43 12.63
CA HIS A 329 -25.58 -20.46 11.52
C HIS A 329 -26.97 -19.94 11.18
N VAL A 330 -28.02 -20.58 11.68
CA VAL A 330 -29.40 -20.14 11.47
C VAL A 330 -29.66 -18.89 12.29
N THR A 331 -30.15 -17.81 11.63
CA THR A 331 -30.52 -16.54 12.28
C THR A 331 -32.03 -16.30 12.21
N LEU A 332 -32.55 -15.40 13.04
CA LEU A 332 -33.95 -14.98 13.07
C LEU A 332 -34.17 -13.55 12.60
N ASP A 333 -33.18 -12.97 11.91
CA ASP A 333 -33.26 -11.59 11.41
C ASP A 333 -34.16 -11.48 10.16
N SER A 334 -34.33 -12.59 9.44
CA SER A 334 -35.11 -12.66 8.20
C SER A 334 -35.51 -14.09 7.87
N GLY A 335 -36.41 -14.23 6.89
CA GLY A 335 -36.84 -15.54 6.40
C GLY A 335 -37.85 -16.20 7.31
N THR A 336 -37.63 -17.46 7.69
CA THR A 336 -38.55 -18.30 8.45
C THR A 336 -37.91 -18.97 9.67
N GLY A 337 -36.61 -18.80 9.87
CA GLY A 337 -35.84 -19.58 10.84
C GLY A 337 -35.69 -21.07 10.45
N CYS A 338 -36.12 -21.47 9.26
CA CYS A 338 -35.97 -22.79 8.67
C CYS A 338 -35.17 -22.66 7.39
N VAL A 339 -33.87 -22.98 7.46
CA VAL A 339 -32.95 -22.79 6.34
C VAL A 339 -32.95 -24.02 5.44
N HIS A 340 -33.26 -23.79 4.16
CA HIS A 340 -33.04 -24.79 3.13
C HIS A 340 -31.55 -25.14 3.06
N THR A 341 -31.22 -26.39 3.23
CA THR A 341 -29.83 -26.87 3.33
C THR A 341 -29.48 -27.76 2.15
N ALA A 342 -28.50 -27.32 1.38
CA ALA A 342 -27.91 -27.99 0.22
C ALA A 342 -26.38 -28.04 0.35
N PRO A 343 -25.80 -29.09 0.95
CA PRO A 343 -24.36 -29.21 1.25
C PRO A 343 -23.42 -29.03 0.03
N GLY A 344 -23.93 -29.16 -1.18
CA GLY A 344 -23.20 -28.92 -2.41
C GLY A 344 -23.09 -27.44 -2.82
N HIS A 345 -23.93 -26.54 -2.23
CA HIS A 345 -24.12 -25.16 -2.66
C HIS A 345 -23.98 -24.12 -1.54
N GLY A 346 -23.53 -24.50 -0.36
CA GLY A 346 -23.28 -23.60 0.77
C GLY A 346 -22.21 -24.13 1.70
N GLN A 347 -21.34 -23.24 2.20
CA GLN A 347 -20.26 -23.63 3.12
C GLN A 347 -20.81 -24.05 4.49
N ASP A 348 -21.75 -23.27 5.05
CA ASP A 348 -22.39 -23.62 6.32
C ASP A 348 -23.24 -24.87 6.17
N ASP A 349 -23.95 -25.04 5.05
CA ASP A 349 -24.72 -26.23 4.71
C ASP A 349 -23.81 -27.46 4.66
N TYR A 350 -22.61 -27.33 4.09
CA TYR A 350 -21.64 -28.42 4.04
C TYR A 350 -21.14 -28.82 5.44
N LEU A 351 -20.79 -27.82 6.27
CA LEU A 351 -20.24 -28.04 7.61
C LEU A 351 -21.29 -28.74 8.52
N VAL A 352 -22.53 -28.21 8.51
CA VAL A 352 -23.62 -28.87 9.28
C VAL A 352 -24.01 -30.22 8.68
N GLY A 353 -23.94 -30.32 7.35
CA GLY A 353 -24.19 -31.57 6.64
C GLY A 353 -23.23 -32.69 7.05
N LEU A 354 -21.94 -32.37 7.28
CA LEU A 354 -20.97 -33.36 7.80
C LEU A 354 -21.32 -33.86 9.21
N GLN A 355 -21.85 -32.98 10.08
CA GLN A 355 -22.23 -33.34 11.46
C GLN A 355 -23.40 -34.33 11.50
N PHE A 356 -24.33 -34.24 10.54
CA PHE A 356 -25.55 -35.04 10.48
C PHE A 356 -25.55 -36.10 9.38
N ASP A 357 -24.39 -36.34 8.73
CA ASP A 357 -24.22 -37.29 7.62
C ASP A 357 -25.22 -37.06 6.46
N ILE A 358 -25.35 -35.78 6.06
CA ILE A 358 -26.24 -35.38 4.95
C ILE A 358 -25.48 -35.48 3.62
N PRO A 359 -26.11 -36.10 2.57
CA PRO A 359 -25.44 -36.30 1.29
C PRO A 359 -25.16 -34.97 0.56
N ILE A 360 -24.02 -34.91 -0.15
CA ILE A 360 -23.65 -33.77 -1.02
C ILE A 360 -24.25 -34.02 -2.40
N LEU A 361 -25.37 -33.37 -2.71
CA LEU A 361 -26.00 -33.42 -4.02
C LEU A 361 -25.46 -32.27 -4.87
N MET A 362 -25.15 -32.53 -6.16
CA MET A 362 -24.55 -31.56 -7.07
C MET A 362 -25.19 -31.64 -8.45
N PRO A 363 -26.42 -31.11 -8.61
CA PRO A 363 -27.13 -31.13 -9.89
C PRO A 363 -26.77 -29.95 -10.79
N VAL A 364 -25.52 -29.46 -10.76
CA VAL A 364 -25.02 -28.34 -11.59
C VAL A 364 -23.65 -28.69 -12.15
N ASP A 365 -23.46 -28.52 -13.46
CA ASP A 365 -22.19 -28.75 -14.14
C ASP A 365 -21.21 -27.55 -14.06
N ASP A 366 -20.05 -27.67 -14.72
CA ASP A 366 -19.00 -26.64 -14.73
C ASP A 366 -19.42 -25.33 -15.41
N ASN A 367 -20.46 -25.38 -16.26
CA ASN A 367 -20.98 -24.23 -16.98
C ASN A 367 -22.11 -23.49 -16.22
N GLY A 368 -22.48 -24.02 -15.04
CA GLY A 368 -23.62 -23.49 -14.28
C GLY A 368 -24.97 -24.00 -14.81
N VAL A 369 -24.97 -25.06 -15.62
CA VAL A 369 -26.17 -25.68 -16.19
C VAL A 369 -26.65 -26.81 -15.31
N LEU A 370 -27.95 -26.86 -15.03
CA LEU A 370 -28.59 -27.93 -14.25
C LEU A 370 -28.51 -29.26 -15.02
N THR A 371 -28.00 -30.31 -14.36
CA THR A 371 -27.84 -31.67 -14.91
C THR A 371 -29.17 -32.47 -14.85
N GLU A 372 -29.17 -33.69 -15.37
CA GLU A 372 -30.32 -34.60 -15.27
C GLU A 372 -30.76 -34.86 -13.83
N ASP A 373 -29.84 -34.74 -12.86
CA ASP A 373 -30.15 -34.85 -11.43
C ASP A 373 -31.08 -33.73 -10.90
N ALA A 374 -31.20 -32.61 -11.61
CA ALA A 374 -32.15 -31.53 -11.29
C ALA A 374 -33.60 -31.85 -11.72
N GLY A 375 -33.83 -33.01 -12.31
CA GLY A 375 -35.18 -33.47 -12.73
C GLY A 375 -35.77 -32.57 -13.83
N PRO A 376 -36.97 -32.00 -13.63
CA PRO A 376 -37.65 -31.24 -14.69
C PRO A 376 -36.93 -29.96 -15.13
N PHE A 377 -35.89 -29.54 -14.44
CA PHE A 377 -35.13 -28.30 -14.71
C PHE A 377 -33.81 -28.57 -15.42
N ALA A 378 -33.52 -29.82 -15.78
CA ALA A 378 -32.29 -30.20 -16.50
C ALA A 378 -32.11 -29.39 -17.78
N GLY A 379 -30.88 -28.92 -18.04
CA GLY A 379 -30.49 -28.13 -19.19
C GLY A 379 -30.71 -26.62 -19.06
N LEU A 380 -31.28 -26.11 -17.98
CA LEU A 380 -31.39 -24.69 -17.70
C LEU A 380 -30.11 -24.15 -17.03
N ASP A 381 -29.69 -22.93 -17.39
CA ASP A 381 -28.72 -22.18 -16.61
C ASP A 381 -29.31 -21.80 -15.23
N THR A 382 -28.46 -21.68 -14.20
CA THR A 382 -28.89 -21.36 -12.83
C THR A 382 -29.73 -20.08 -12.72
N ASP A 383 -29.46 -19.06 -13.56
CA ASP A 383 -30.22 -17.81 -13.53
C ASP A 383 -31.58 -17.98 -14.20
N ASP A 384 -31.61 -18.69 -15.36
CA ASP A 384 -32.84 -18.98 -16.11
C ASP A 384 -33.73 -19.97 -15.35
N ALA A 385 -33.16 -20.85 -14.52
CA ALA A 385 -33.90 -21.79 -13.71
C ALA A 385 -34.74 -21.12 -12.60
N ASN A 386 -34.31 -19.99 -12.05
CA ASN A 386 -35.01 -19.33 -10.94
C ASN A 386 -36.49 -19.04 -11.24
N PRO A 387 -36.87 -18.32 -12.32
CA PRO A 387 -38.26 -18.05 -12.63
C PRO A 387 -39.05 -19.33 -12.95
N VAL A 388 -38.44 -20.29 -13.63
CA VAL A 388 -39.10 -21.56 -14.00
C VAL A 388 -39.44 -22.37 -12.75
N ILE A 389 -38.50 -22.47 -11.79
CA ILE A 389 -38.75 -23.15 -10.52
C ILE A 389 -39.84 -22.45 -9.70
N ILE A 390 -39.84 -21.12 -9.64
CA ILE A 390 -40.87 -20.34 -8.91
C ILE A 390 -42.25 -20.63 -9.49
N ASP A 391 -42.39 -20.61 -10.80
CA ASP A 391 -43.67 -20.87 -11.47
C ASP A 391 -44.10 -22.33 -11.24
N TRP A 392 -43.18 -23.28 -11.34
CA TRP A 392 -43.46 -24.69 -11.02
C TRP A 392 -43.94 -24.89 -9.57
N LEU A 393 -43.25 -24.27 -8.57
CA LEU A 393 -43.69 -24.33 -7.17
C LEU A 393 -45.06 -23.73 -6.95
N ARG A 394 -45.44 -22.70 -7.69
CA ARG A 394 -46.75 -22.08 -7.68
C ARG A 394 -47.79 -23.04 -8.21
N GLU A 395 -47.52 -23.71 -9.33
CA GLU A 395 -48.41 -24.74 -9.93
C GLU A 395 -48.63 -25.95 -9.01
N GLN A 396 -47.58 -26.36 -8.27
CA GLN A 396 -47.68 -27.42 -7.28
C GLN A 396 -48.37 -27.00 -5.97
N GLY A 397 -48.72 -25.71 -5.80
CA GLY A 397 -49.31 -25.22 -4.58
C GLY A 397 -48.40 -25.23 -3.34
N THR A 398 -47.08 -25.27 -3.54
CA THR A 398 -46.08 -25.29 -2.46
C THR A 398 -45.41 -23.94 -2.25
N LEU A 399 -45.52 -23.03 -3.19
CA LEU A 399 -45.06 -21.65 -3.03
C LEU A 399 -46.02 -20.86 -2.13
N VAL A 400 -45.52 -20.28 -1.05
CA VAL A 400 -46.29 -19.40 -0.15
C VAL A 400 -46.14 -17.93 -0.57
N ALA A 401 -44.91 -17.47 -0.78
CA ALA A 401 -44.66 -16.11 -1.24
C ALA A 401 -43.40 -16.04 -2.10
N ALA A 402 -43.34 -15.06 -2.99
CA ALA A 402 -42.18 -14.72 -3.78
C ALA A 402 -42.06 -13.20 -3.94
N ARG A 403 -40.89 -12.66 -3.68
CA ARG A 403 -40.56 -11.23 -3.86
C ARG A 403 -39.14 -11.08 -4.37
N LYS A 404 -38.68 -9.87 -4.69
CA LYS A 404 -37.31 -9.53 -5.00
C LYS A 404 -36.69 -8.80 -3.83
N ILE A 405 -35.43 -9.11 -3.54
CA ILE A 405 -34.63 -8.41 -2.53
C ILE A 405 -33.31 -7.97 -3.15
N SER A 406 -32.78 -6.84 -2.69
CA SER A 406 -31.42 -6.41 -3.01
C SER A 406 -30.53 -6.71 -1.82
N HIS A 407 -29.41 -7.35 -2.07
CA HIS A 407 -28.44 -7.70 -1.04
C HIS A 407 -27.02 -7.77 -1.62
N SER A 408 -26.02 -7.69 -0.76
CA SER A 408 -24.63 -7.87 -1.16
C SER A 408 -24.37 -9.32 -1.58
N TYR A 409 -23.79 -9.52 -2.78
CA TYR A 409 -23.54 -10.83 -3.36
C TYR A 409 -22.14 -10.95 -3.92
N PRO A 410 -21.48 -12.13 -3.82
CA PRO A 410 -20.12 -12.32 -4.32
C PRO A 410 -20.11 -12.38 -5.86
N HIS A 411 -19.17 -11.62 -6.46
CA HIS A 411 -18.91 -11.55 -7.90
C HIS A 411 -17.46 -11.92 -8.20
N CYS A 412 -17.23 -12.43 -9.38
CA CYS A 412 -15.89 -12.73 -9.87
C CYS A 412 -15.10 -11.43 -10.11
N TRP A 413 -13.93 -11.30 -9.54
CA TRP A 413 -13.06 -10.11 -9.66
C TRP A 413 -12.64 -9.76 -11.09
N ARG A 414 -12.84 -10.68 -12.06
CA ARG A 414 -12.42 -10.51 -13.46
C ARG A 414 -13.54 -10.22 -14.44
N CYS A 415 -14.57 -11.05 -14.43
CA CYS A 415 -15.71 -10.86 -15.32
C CYS A 415 -16.85 -10.06 -14.68
N HIS A 416 -16.76 -9.80 -13.36
CA HIS A 416 -17.76 -9.07 -12.56
C HIS A 416 -19.15 -9.70 -12.60
N GLU A 417 -19.25 -10.99 -12.96
CA GLU A 417 -20.51 -11.73 -12.93
C GLU A 417 -20.70 -12.41 -11.57
N PRO A 418 -21.97 -12.62 -11.13
CA PRO A 418 -22.27 -13.34 -9.91
C PRO A 418 -21.64 -14.75 -9.91
N VAL A 419 -21.09 -15.17 -8.78
CA VAL A 419 -20.56 -16.53 -8.60
C VAL A 419 -21.56 -17.44 -7.94
N ILE A 420 -21.42 -18.74 -8.14
CA ILE A 420 -22.20 -19.78 -7.44
C ILE A 420 -21.31 -20.54 -6.46
N PHE A 421 -21.91 -21.17 -5.45
CA PHE A 421 -21.22 -22.19 -4.66
C PHE A 421 -21.42 -23.56 -5.32
N ARG A 422 -20.32 -24.31 -5.49
CA ARG A 422 -20.32 -25.60 -6.16
C ARG A 422 -19.32 -26.55 -5.51
N ALA A 423 -19.78 -27.72 -5.03
CA ALA A 423 -18.90 -28.76 -4.49
C ALA A 423 -18.22 -29.51 -5.64
N THR A 424 -16.92 -29.30 -5.77
CA THR A 424 -16.07 -29.98 -6.75
C THR A 424 -14.84 -30.57 -6.10
N ASP A 425 -14.24 -31.55 -6.78
CA ASP A 425 -12.97 -32.13 -6.34
C ASP A 425 -11.84 -31.13 -6.62
N GLN A 426 -11.25 -30.59 -5.56
CA GLN A 426 -10.22 -29.55 -5.63
C GLN A 426 -9.04 -29.89 -4.71
N TRP A 427 -7.94 -29.15 -4.89
CA TRP A 427 -6.80 -29.21 -4.00
C TRP A 427 -6.86 -28.07 -3.00
N PHE A 428 -6.60 -28.39 -1.73
CA PHE A 428 -6.70 -27.46 -0.61
C PHE A 428 -5.44 -27.47 0.24
N VAL A 429 -5.12 -26.31 0.81
CA VAL A 429 -4.25 -26.19 1.99
C VAL A 429 -5.15 -26.20 3.22
N SER A 430 -4.95 -27.16 4.11
CA SER A 430 -5.64 -27.21 5.39
C SER A 430 -5.11 -26.14 6.34
N MET A 431 -6.01 -25.39 6.93
CA MET A 431 -5.64 -24.40 7.96
C MET A 431 -5.41 -25.06 9.33
N GLU A 432 -5.95 -26.26 9.55
CA GLU A 432 -5.88 -26.95 10.85
C GLU A 432 -4.75 -27.99 10.91
N GLU A 433 -4.43 -28.62 9.78
CA GLU A 433 -3.42 -29.68 9.76
C GLU A 433 -2.04 -29.14 10.15
N ASN A 434 -1.34 -29.86 11.02
CA ASN A 434 -0.10 -29.43 11.65
C ASN A 434 -0.18 -28.08 12.40
N GLY A 435 -1.39 -27.62 12.73
CA GLY A 435 -1.62 -26.37 13.45
C GLY A 435 -1.22 -25.13 12.66
N LEU A 436 -1.40 -25.13 11.33
CA LEU A 436 -0.97 -24.04 10.45
C LEU A 436 -1.56 -22.69 10.89
N ARG A 437 -2.88 -22.63 11.17
CA ARG A 437 -3.57 -21.44 11.68
C ARG A 437 -2.92 -20.89 12.94
N GLY A 438 -2.75 -21.75 13.95
CA GLY A 438 -2.17 -21.36 15.24
C GLY A 438 -0.75 -20.82 15.09
N LYS A 439 0.08 -21.50 14.28
CA LYS A 439 1.46 -21.05 14.01
C LYS A 439 1.52 -19.72 13.24
N ALA A 440 0.59 -19.52 12.29
CA ALA A 440 0.50 -18.27 11.56
C ALA A 440 0.06 -17.11 12.48
N MET A 441 -0.90 -17.36 13.38
CA MET A 441 -1.32 -16.37 14.40
C MET A 441 -0.19 -16.04 15.37
N ASP A 442 0.54 -17.05 15.86
CA ASP A 442 1.73 -16.82 16.71
C ASP A 442 2.79 -15.97 16.02
N ALA A 443 3.05 -16.23 14.73
CA ALA A 443 4.00 -15.44 13.94
C ALA A 443 3.54 -13.98 13.76
N ILE A 444 2.25 -13.74 13.47
CA ILE A 444 1.66 -12.39 13.37
C ILE A 444 1.85 -11.61 14.68
N GLU A 445 1.59 -12.26 15.82
CA GLU A 445 1.58 -11.57 17.11
C GLU A 445 2.98 -11.33 17.71
N ARG A 446 3.95 -12.21 17.42
CA ARG A 446 5.25 -12.23 18.12
C ARG A 446 6.44 -11.87 17.25
N ASP A 447 6.40 -12.21 15.97
CA ASP A 447 7.59 -12.18 15.12
C ASP A 447 7.57 -11.02 14.11
N VAL A 448 6.40 -10.39 13.89
CA VAL A 448 6.21 -9.36 12.86
C VAL A 448 5.84 -8.02 13.47
N THR A 449 6.53 -6.96 13.03
CA THR A 449 6.19 -5.58 13.37
C THR A 449 5.37 -4.95 12.24
N PHE A 450 4.28 -4.26 12.60
CA PHE A 450 3.35 -3.66 11.63
C PHE A 450 3.39 -2.13 11.65
N TYR A 451 3.43 -1.54 10.47
CA TYR A 451 3.32 -0.11 10.20
C TYR A 451 2.15 0.14 9.24
N PRO A 452 1.06 0.78 9.68
CA PRO A 452 0.74 1.21 11.04
C PRO A 452 0.39 0.02 11.97
N ALA A 453 0.49 0.22 13.29
CA ALA A 453 0.32 -0.85 14.28
C ALA A 453 -1.06 -1.53 14.26
N TRP A 454 -2.13 -0.85 13.82
CA TRP A 454 -3.48 -1.44 13.72
C TRP A 454 -3.56 -2.61 12.71
N ALA A 455 -2.63 -2.67 11.75
CA ALA A 455 -2.63 -3.68 10.70
C ALA A 455 -2.50 -5.11 11.22
N VAL A 456 -1.93 -5.31 12.44
CA VAL A 456 -1.87 -6.61 13.12
C VAL A 456 -3.28 -7.20 13.32
N ASN A 457 -4.25 -6.39 13.75
CA ASN A 457 -5.62 -6.85 13.96
C ASN A 457 -6.30 -7.24 12.65
N ARG A 458 -6.00 -6.52 11.58
CA ARG A 458 -6.59 -6.77 10.26
C ARG A 458 -6.15 -8.13 9.69
N ILE A 459 -4.85 -8.41 9.66
CA ILE A 459 -4.36 -9.70 9.18
C ILE A 459 -4.74 -10.84 10.14
N GLY A 460 -4.71 -10.58 11.45
CA GLY A 460 -5.08 -11.56 12.48
C GLY A 460 -6.53 -12.05 12.31
N SER A 461 -7.51 -11.14 12.18
CA SER A 461 -8.90 -11.55 11.95
C SER A 461 -9.07 -12.31 10.63
N MET A 462 -8.38 -11.90 9.57
CA MET A 462 -8.45 -12.57 8.27
C MET A 462 -7.84 -13.98 8.28
N VAL A 463 -6.86 -14.26 9.15
CA VAL A 463 -6.26 -15.61 9.29
C VAL A 463 -7.08 -16.45 10.26
N SER A 464 -7.63 -15.88 11.35
CA SER A 464 -8.43 -16.61 12.33
C SER A 464 -9.67 -17.25 11.69
N ASP A 465 -10.34 -16.53 10.80
CA ASP A 465 -11.61 -16.95 10.21
C ASP A 465 -11.44 -17.58 8.82
N ARG A 466 -10.20 -17.70 8.32
CA ARG A 466 -9.93 -18.20 6.98
C ARG A 466 -10.34 -19.67 6.84
N PRO A 467 -11.18 -20.04 5.86
CA PRO A 467 -11.40 -21.45 5.52
C PRO A 467 -10.15 -22.06 4.87
N ASP A 468 -10.18 -23.41 4.68
CA ASP A 468 -9.13 -24.07 3.92
C ASP A 468 -8.95 -23.40 2.54
N TRP A 469 -7.71 -23.20 2.15
CA TRP A 469 -7.39 -22.47 0.92
C TRP A 469 -7.45 -23.37 -0.29
N CYS A 470 -8.42 -23.17 -1.19
CA CYS A 470 -8.50 -23.82 -2.49
C CYS A 470 -7.40 -23.30 -3.41
N ILE A 471 -6.43 -24.18 -3.74
CA ILE A 471 -5.24 -23.83 -4.54
C ILE A 471 -5.29 -24.30 -5.99
N SER A 472 -6.34 -25.00 -6.43
CA SER A 472 -6.48 -25.48 -7.81
C SER A 472 -7.33 -24.53 -8.67
N ARG A 473 -6.91 -24.33 -9.93
CA ARG A 473 -7.61 -23.53 -10.92
C ARG A 473 -7.70 -24.28 -12.24
N GLN A 474 -8.87 -24.25 -12.87
CA GLN A 474 -9.17 -24.88 -14.18
C GLN A 474 -8.75 -23.93 -15.31
N ARG A 475 -7.45 -23.65 -15.38
CA ARG A 475 -6.82 -22.71 -16.32
C ARG A 475 -5.61 -23.34 -17.00
N SER A 476 -5.14 -22.72 -18.08
CA SER A 476 -4.01 -23.21 -18.87
C SER A 476 -2.70 -22.49 -18.59
N TRP A 477 -2.76 -21.22 -18.13
CA TRP A 477 -1.58 -20.39 -17.95
C TRP A 477 -1.22 -20.22 -16.47
N GLY A 478 -0.31 -21.07 -15.99
CA GLY A 478 0.21 -21.11 -14.63
C GLY A 478 1.07 -22.33 -14.38
N VAL A 479 1.54 -22.52 -13.16
CA VAL A 479 2.29 -23.70 -12.73
C VAL A 479 1.30 -24.83 -12.47
N PRO A 480 1.42 -26.00 -13.13
CA PRO A 480 0.53 -27.12 -12.92
C PRO A 480 0.70 -27.72 -11.51
N ILE A 481 -0.36 -28.28 -10.98
CA ILE A 481 -0.32 -29.02 -9.72
C ILE A 481 0.49 -30.30 -9.94
N PRO A 482 1.63 -30.50 -9.21
CA PRO A 482 2.66 -31.47 -9.59
C PRO A 482 2.34 -32.89 -9.10
N VAL A 483 1.14 -33.38 -9.38
CA VAL A 483 0.67 -34.72 -8.97
C VAL A 483 0.13 -35.52 -10.16
N PHE A 484 0.04 -36.83 -9.99
CA PHE A 484 -0.44 -37.74 -11.02
C PHE A 484 -1.65 -38.52 -10.54
N LYS A 485 -2.52 -38.91 -11.48
CA LYS A 485 -3.63 -39.84 -11.26
C LYS A 485 -3.30 -41.19 -11.92
N CYS A 486 -3.57 -42.27 -11.23
CA CYS A 486 -3.49 -43.59 -11.82
C CYS A 486 -4.58 -43.78 -12.88
N ALA A 487 -4.19 -44.11 -14.11
CA ALA A 487 -5.15 -44.32 -15.21
C ALA A 487 -6.16 -45.47 -14.94
N LYS A 488 -5.80 -46.45 -14.06
CA LYS A 488 -6.62 -47.61 -13.79
C LYS A 488 -7.60 -47.39 -12.61
N CYS A 489 -7.18 -46.81 -11.51
CA CYS A 489 -7.99 -46.73 -10.28
C CYS A 489 -8.27 -45.31 -9.80
N GLY A 490 -7.75 -44.27 -10.52
CA GLY A 490 -7.97 -42.88 -10.17
C GLY A 490 -7.21 -42.37 -8.93
N GLU A 491 -6.45 -43.25 -8.25
CA GLU A 491 -5.69 -42.90 -7.07
C GLU A 491 -4.63 -41.88 -7.35
N THR A 492 -4.39 -40.94 -6.43
CA THR A 492 -3.31 -39.94 -6.54
C THR A 492 -1.96 -40.62 -6.32
N VAL A 493 -1.00 -40.33 -7.22
CA VAL A 493 0.39 -40.79 -7.14
C VAL A 493 1.26 -39.55 -6.96
N ALA A 494 1.75 -39.35 -5.76
CA ALA A 494 2.61 -38.22 -5.38
C ALA A 494 3.48 -38.60 -4.18
N ASN A 495 4.78 -38.55 -4.34
CA ASN A 495 5.77 -38.81 -3.29
C ASN A 495 7.03 -38.02 -3.56
N GLU A 496 7.98 -38.05 -2.62
CA GLU A 496 9.23 -37.29 -2.70
C GLU A 496 9.94 -37.47 -4.05
N ALA A 497 10.10 -38.73 -4.52
CA ALA A 497 10.78 -39.02 -5.77
C ALA A 497 10.06 -38.48 -7.01
N THR A 498 8.73 -38.47 -7.03
CA THR A 498 7.97 -37.85 -8.13
C THR A 498 8.07 -36.33 -8.12
N PHE A 499 8.02 -35.70 -6.94
CA PHE A 499 8.21 -34.26 -6.82
C PHE A 499 9.63 -33.83 -7.24
N ASP A 500 10.66 -34.53 -6.76
CA ASP A 500 12.06 -34.23 -7.13
C ASP A 500 12.27 -34.33 -8.65
N ALA A 501 11.65 -35.28 -9.32
CA ALA A 501 11.68 -35.39 -10.77
C ALA A 501 11.00 -34.19 -11.46
N VAL A 502 9.88 -33.73 -10.94
CA VAL A 502 9.17 -32.55 -11.49
C VAL A 502 9.96 -31.27 -11.20
N ILE A 503 10.51 -31.09 -9.99
CA ILE A 503 11.38 -29.97 -9.65
C ILE A 503 12.54 -29.89 -10.65
N LYS A 504 13.22 -31.01 -10.87
CA LYS A 504 14.32 -31.06 -11.84
C LYS A 504 13.87 -30.70 -13.24
N LEU A 505 12.72 -31.25 -13.69
CA LEU A 505 12.16 -30.97 -15.01
C LEU A 505 11.91 -29.46 -15.18
N PHE A 506 11.32 -28.83 -14.15
CA PHE A 506 10.99 -27.41 -14.23
C PHE A 506 12.24 -26.52 -14.17
N TYR A 507 13.26 -26.88 -13.39
CA TYR A 507 14.54 -26.18 -13.43
C TYR A 507 15.20 -26.21 -14.79
N GLU A 508 15.13 -27.37 -15.50
CA GLU A 508 15.81 -27.55 -16.78
C GLU A 508 15.02 -26.99 -17.97
N GLU A 509 13.67 -27.10 -17.95
CA GLU A 509 12.84 -26.86 -19.13
C GLU A 509 11.62 -25.95 -18.87
N GLY A 510 11.33 -25.62 -17.63
CA GLY A 510 10.13 -24.87 -17.23
C GLY A 510 8.84 -25.70 -17.20
N ALA A 511 7.76 -25.11 -16.72
CA ALA A 511 6.48 -25.79 -16.55
C ALA A 511 5.78 -26.17 -17.87
N ASP A 512 6.18 -25.61 -19.01
CA ASP A 512 5.64 -26.02 -20.33
C ASP A 512 5.94 -27.50 -20.63
N ALA A 513 7.03 -28.02 -20.09
CA ALA A 513 7.43 -29.45 -20.24
C ALA A 513 6.36 -30.41 -19.67
N TRP A 514 5.61 -30.00 -18.64
CA TRP A 514 4.53 -30.78 -18.05
C TRP A 514 3.41 -31.12 -19.05
N PHE A 515 3.12 -30.20 -19.96
CA PHE A 515 2.04 -30.32 -20.93
C PHE A 515 2.50 -30.92 -22.27
N THR A 516 3.80 -31.01 -22.48
CA THR A 516 4.38 -31.48 -23.77
C THR A 516 5.04 -32.85 -23.68
N LYS A 517 5.49 -33.26 -22.48
CA LYS A 517 6.17 -34.54 -22.24
C LYS A 517 5.25 -35.56 -21.55
N LYS A 518 5.55 -36.83 -21.76
CA LYS A 518 4.90 -37.93 -21.04
C LYS A 518 5.56 -38.17 -19.68
N PRO A 519 4.81 -38.53 -18.61
CA PRO A 519 5.40 -38.83 -17.30
C PRO A 519 6.55 -39.85 -17.33
N SER A 520 6.51 -40.83 -18.24
CA SER A 520 7.55 -41.83 -18.41
C SER A 520 8.90 -41.29 -18.91
N GLU A 521 8.96 -40.06 -19.41
CA GLU A 521 10.17 -39.42 -19.93
C GLU A 521 10.98 -38.74 -18.82
N TYR A 522 10.36 -38.38 -17.71
CA TYR A 522 11.02 -37.63 -16.62
C TYR A 522 10.87 -38.27 -15.25
N LEU A 523 9.84 -39.11 -15.02
CA LEU A 523 9.70 -39.81 -13.75
C LEU A 523 10.74 -40.96 -13.60
N PRO A 524 11.14 -41.31 -12.37
CA PRO A 524 12.03 -42.45 -12.12
C PRO A 524 11.50 -43.75 -12.73
N HIS A 525 12.40 -44.57 -13.29
CA HIS A 525 12.01 -45.87 -13.85
C HIS A 525 11.33 -46.73 -12.78
N GLY A 526 10.19 -47.29 -13.14
CA GLY A 526 9.41 -48.14 -12.23
C GLY A 526 8.40 -47.40 -11.35
N THR A 527 8.24 -46.10 -11.53
CA THR A 527 7.14 -45.36 -10.85
C THR A 527 5.79 -45.99 -11.19
N HIS A 528 4.99 -46.30 -10.18
CA HIS A 528 3.70 -46.97 -10.33
C HIS A 528 2.74 -46.56 -9.21
N CYS A 529 1.45 -46.83 -9.41
CA CYS A 529 0.42 -46.65 -8.36
C CYS A 529 0.58 -47.73 -7.28
N GLU A 530 0.81 -47.32 -6.05
CA GLU A 530 0.99 -48.24 -4.92
C GLU A 530 -0.26 -49.11 -4.64
N LYS A 531 -1.47 -48.60 -4.95
CA LYS A 531 -2.74 -49.30 -4.71
C LYS A 531 -3.01 -50.43 -5.71
N CYS A 532 -2.65 -50.27 -6.99
CA CYS A 532 -3.03 -51.22 -8.03
C CYS A 532 -1.87 -51.65 -8.95
N GLY A 533 -0.65 -51.18 -8.74
CA GLY A 533 0.53 -51.49 -9.51
C GLY A 533 0.57 -50.95 -10.96
N CYS A 534 -0.37 -50.13 -11.37
CA CYS A 534 -0.44 -49.53 -12.71
C CYS A 534 0.69 -48.50 -12.91
N THR A 535 1.38 -48.59 -14.03
CA THR A 535 2.46 -47.67 -14.41
C THR A 535 2.00 -46.53 -15.33
N GLU A 536 0.76 -46.60 -15.82
CA GLU A 536 0.21 -45.49 -16.62
C GLU A 536 -0.34 -44.42 -15.68
N LEU A 537 0.34 -43.25 -15.72
CA LEU A 537 0.05 -42.10 -14.88
C LEU A 537 -0.38 -40.93 -15.75
N ILE A 538 -1.45 -40.27 -15.32
CA ILE A 538 -2.03 -39.10 -16.01
C ILE A 538 -1.65 -37.87 -15.17
N PRO A 539 -0.94 -36.89 -15.74
CA PRO A 539 -0.63 -35.64 -15.05
C PRO A 539 -1.92 -34.86 -14.68
N GLU A 540 -1.92 -34.20 -13.53
CA GLU A 540 -3.01 -33.27 -13.18
C GLU A 540 -3.09 -32.14 -14.21
N LYS A 541 -4.29 -31.68 -14.54
CA LYS A 541 -4.53 -30.64 -15.55
C LYS A 541 -4.69 -29.27 -14.94
N ASP A 542 -5.15 -29.21 -13.69
CA ASP A 542 -5.34 -27.95 -13.00
C ASP A 542 -4.00 -27.30 -12.66
N ILE A 543 -4.00 -25.98 -12.63
CA ILE A 543 -2.84 -25.17 -12.25
C ILE A 543 -2.99 -24.67 -10.80
N LEU A 544 -1.90 -24.26 -10.18
CA LEU A 544 -1.89 -23.59 -8.90
C LEU A 544 -2.56 -22.22 -8.97
N ASP A 545 -3.14 -21.81 -7.86
CA ASP A 545 -3.62 -20.45 -7.63
C ASP A 545 -2.47 -19.44 -7.80
N VAL A 546 -2.70 -18.35 -8.50
CA VAL A 546 -1.69 -17.28 -8.67
C VAL A 546 -1.23 -16.69 -7.31
N TRP A 547 -2.11 -16.70 -6.29
CA TRP A 547 -1.74 -16.32 -4.93
C TRP A 547 -0.78 -17.32 -4.25
N TRP A 548 -0.79 -18.57 -4.67
CA TRP A 548 0.24 -19.54 -4.29
C TRP A 548 1.57 -19.15 -4.91
N GLU A 549 1.59 -18.86 -6.19
CA GLU A 549 2.81 -18.52 -6.92
C GLU A 549 3.48 -17.27 -6.33
N SER A 550 2.74 -16.17 -6.16
CA SER A 550 3.26 -14.98 -5.47
C SER A 550 3.60 -15.27 -3.99
N GLY A 551 2.84 -16.16 -3.35
CA GLY A 551 3.05 -16.58 -1.97
C GLY A 551 4.40 -17.26 -1.72
N VAL A 552 4.99 -17.95 -2.71
CA VAL A 552 6.27 -18.67 -2.55
C VAL A 552 7.51 -17.86 -2.94
N THR A 553 7.37 -16.57 -3.21
CA THR A 553 8.48 -15.68 -3.56
C THR A 553 9.60 -15.68 -2.51
N HIS A 554 9.28 -15.91 -1.24
CA HIS A 554 10.27 -16.06 -0.18
C HIS A 554 11.26 -17.21 -0.42
N THR A 555 10.85 -18.27 -1.13
CA THR A 555 11.72 -19.38 -1.54
C THR A 555 12.33 -19.12 -2.90
N SER A 556 11.47 -18.93 -3.91
CA SER A 556 11.89 -18.79 -5.31
C SER A 556 12.78 -17.59 -5.58
N VAL A 557 12.76 -16.59 -4.69
CA VAL A 557 13.60 -15.38 -4.79
C VAL A 557 14.55 -15.27 -3.62
N LEU A 558 14.07 -15.09 -2.37
CA LEU A 558 14.95 -14.75 -1.26
C LEU A 558 15.94 -15.88 -0.93
N LYS A 559 15.50 -17.14 -0.90
CA LYS A 559 16.38 -18.27 -0.59
C LYS A 559 17.22 -18.69 -1.79
N HIS A 560 16.64 -18.71 -3.00
CA HIS A 560 17.36 -19.13 -4.22
C HIS A 560 18.41 -18.11 -4.68
N ARG A 561 18.29 -16.84 -4.27
CA ARG A 561 19.24 -15.77 -4.58
C ARG A 561 19.98 -15.25 -3.33
N ALA A 562 20.14 -16.09 -2.33
CA ALA A 562 20.84 -15.73 -1.10
C ALA A 562 22.31 -15.35 -1.31
N ASP A 563 22.96 -15.87 -2.36
CA ASP A 563 24.32 -15.53 -2.80
C ASP A 563 24.42 -14.09 -3.35
N GLU A 564 23.31 -13.48 -3.74
CA GLU A 564 23.21 -12.05 -4.09
C GLU A 564 22.99 -11.14 -2.87
N GLY A 565 22.99 -11.71 -1.66
CA GLY A 565 22.81 -11.00 -0.40
C GLY A 565 21.36 -10.81 0.03
N LEU A 566 20.39 -11.49 -0.64
CA LEU A 566 19.02 -11.52 -0.18
C LEU A 566 18.90 -12.37 1.10
N THR A 567 18.12 -11.90 2.07
CA THR A 567 17.90 -12.56 3.35
C THR A 567 16.51 -13.16 3.46
N PHE A 568 16.43 -14.32 4.11
CA PHE A 568 15.17 -14.91 4.55
C PHE A 568 15.15 -15.08 6.07
N PRO A 569 14.16 -14.58 6.80
CA PRO A 569 13.05 -13.70 6.35
C PRO A 569 13.54 -12.35 5.81
N ALA A 570 12.76 -11.73 4.91
CA ALA A 570 13.00 -10.36 4.48
C ALA A 570 12.89 -9.37 5.64
N ASP A 571 13.59 -8.25 5.57
CA ASP A 571 13.45 -7.22 6.59
C ASP A 571 12.11 -6.49 6.46
N MET A 572 11.58 -6.31 5.25
CA MET A 572 10.29 -5.62 5.03
C MET A 572 9.53 -6.14 3.81
N TYR A 573 8.20 -6.25 3.97
CA TYR A 573 7.21 -6.26 2.90
C TYR A 573 6.44 -4.94 2.94
N LEU A 574 6.25 -4.30 1.79
CA LEU A 574 5.52 -3.03 1.68
C LEU A 574 4.51 -3.12 0.55
N GLU A 575 3.22 -3.07 0.87
CA GLU A 575 2.13 -3.10 -0.13
C GLU A 575 0.88 -2.36 0.36
N GLY A 576 -0.15 -2.30 -0.51
CA GLY A 576 -1.46 -1.81 -0.18
C GLY A 576 -2.17 -2.63 0.89
N SER A 577 -3.13 -2.01 1.56
CA SER A 577 -3.89 -2.63 2.67
C SER A 577 -4.78 -3.81 2.23
N ASP A 578 -5.07 -3.97 0.94
CA ASP A 578 -5.73 -5.13 0.35
C ASP A 578 -4.88 -6.41 0.45
N GLN A 579 -3.55 -6.27 0.51
CA GLN A 579 -2.63 -7.40 0.54
C GLN A 579 -2.64 -8.17 1.87
N HIS A 580 -3.34 -7.69 2.89
CA HIS A 580 -3.63 -8.48 4.10
C HIS A 580 -4.47 -9.72 3.80
N ARG A 581 -5.30 -9.69 2.74
CA ARG A 581 -6.04 -10.85 2.21
C ARG A 581 -5.36 -11.49 0.99
N GLY A 582 -4.34 -10.86 0.44
CA GLY A 582 -3.56 -11.30 -0.71
C GLY A 582 -2.17 -11.79 -0.33
N TRP A 583 -1.16 -11.13 -0.88
CA TRP A 583 0.25 -11.54 -0.82
C TRP A 583 0.82 -11.66 0.60
N PHE A 584 0.50 -10.74 1.52
CA PHE A 584 0.96 -10.86 2.91
C PHE A 584 0.51 -12.16 3.55
N GLN A 585 -0.74 -12.56 3.30
CA GLN A 585 -1.32 -13.76 3.88
C GLN A 585 -0.85 -15.03 3.17
N SER A 586 -0.84 -15.06 1.82
CA SER A 586 -0.40 -16.24 1.07
C SER A 586 1.07 -16.55 1.34
N SER A 587 1.92 -15.52 1.38
CA SER A 587 3.34 -15.65 1.69
C SER A 587 3.58 -16.13 3.14
N LEU A 588 2.77 -15.64 4.09
CA LEU A 588 2.80 -16.11 5.48
C LEU A 588 2.45 -17.60 5.59
N LEU A 589 1.34 -18.01 4.98
CA LEU A 589 0.84 -19.37 5.09
C LEU A 589 1.80 -20.40 4.47
N THR A 590 2.35 -20.09 3.29
CA THR A 590 3.32 -20.97 2.62
C THR A 590 4.64 -21.05 3.37
N SER A 591 5.13 -19.94 3.93
CA SER A 591 6.36 -19.89 4.71
C SER A 591 6.20 -20.62 6.06
N VAL A 592 5.13 -20.35 6.80
CA VAL A 592 4.85 -21.02 8.06
C VAL A 592 4.61 -22.52 7.83
N GLY A 593 3.91 -22.90 6.76
CA GLY A 593 3.70 -24.29 6.38
C GLY A 593 5.00 -25.02 6.06
N ALA A 594 5.84 -24.42 5.23
CA ALA A 594 7.09 -25.04 4.80
C ALA A 594 8.20 -24.95 5.87
N TYR A 595 8.37 -23.79 6.53
CA TYR A 595 9.54 -23.48 7.37
C TYR A 595 9.22 -23.20 8.84
N GLY A 596 7.95 -23.00 9.21
CA GLY A 596 7.52 -22.71 10.59
C GLY A 596 7.79 -21.28 11.05
N CYS A 597 8.08 -20.34 10.16
CA CYS A 597 8.33 -18.93 10.48
C CYS A 597 7.70 -17.99 9.44
N ALA A 598 7.48 -16.71 9.83
CA ALA A 598 7.06 -15.68 8.89
C ALA A 598 8.13 -15.40 7.83
N PRO A 599 7.76 -15.01 6.58
CA PRO A 599 8.71 -14.70 5.53
C PRO A 599 9.27 -13.28 5.63
N TYR A 600 8.78 -12.47 6.55
CA TYR A 600 9.09 -11.06 6.74
C TYR A 600 9.16 -10.71 8.24
N LYS A 601 9.97 -9.69 8.58
CA LYS A 601 10.09 -9.13 9.93
C LYS A 601 9.19 -7.93 10.14
N ASN A 602 8.97 -7.15 9.09
CA ASN A 602 8.15 -5.94 9.14
C ASN A 602 7.17 -5.91 7.97
N ILE A 603 5.95 -5.45 8.24
CA ILE A 603 4.95 -5.11 7.22
C ILE A 603 4.69 -3.60 7.28
N LEU A 604 4.83 -2.93 6.15
CA LEU A 604 4.36 -1.57 5.96
C LEU A 604 3.16 -1.58 5.02
N SER A 605 2.00 -1.14 5.51
CA SER A 605 0.75 -1.11 4.75
C SER A 605 0.41 0.31 4.34
N CYS A 606 0.16 0.54 3.05
CA CYS A 606 -0.34 1.82 2.56
C CYS A 606 -1.82 1.74 2.17
N GLY A 607 -2.51 2.89 2.21
CA GLY A 607 -3.87 3.06 1.72
C GLY A 607 -3.94 3.09 0.20
N PHE A 608 -5.15 3.26 -0.32
CA PHE A 608 -5.41 3.37 -1.76
C PHE A 608 -5.21 4.81 -2.24
N THR A 609 -4.94 4.93 -3.54
CA THR A 609 -5.03 6.23 -4.21
C THR A 609 -6.45 6.47 -4.69
N VAL A 610 -7.00 7.63 -4.30
CA VAL A 610 -8.40 8.01 -4.55
C VAL A 610 -8.49 9.38 -5.25
N ASP A 611 -9.64 9.70 -5.81
CA ASP A 611 -9.90 11.03 -6.36
C ASP A 611 -10.16 12.07 -5.26
N GLU A 612 -10.37 13.35 -5.63
CA GLU A 612 -10.65 14.44 -4.66
C GLU A 612 -11.90 14.20 -3.80
N GLN A 613 -12.83 13.35 -4.25
CA GLN A 613 -14.04 12.98 -3.55
C GLN A 613 -13.89 11.72 -2.70
N GLY A 614 -12.67 11.15 -2.61
CA GLY A 614 -12.40 9.93 -1.86
C GLY A 614 -12.88 8.65 -2.55
N ARG A 615 -13.18 8.69 -3.86
CA ARG A 615 -13.66 7.53 -4.62
C ARG A 615 -12.48 6.79 -5.23
N LYS A 616 -12.54 5.46 -5.23
CA LYS A 616 -11.58 4.60 -5.91
C LYS A 616 -11.48 4.99 -7.40
N MET A 617 -10.28 5.09 -7.92
CA MET A 617 -10.05 5.39 -9.32
C MET A 617 -10.36 4.17 -10.20
N SER A 618 -11.09 4.40 -11.27
CA SER A 618 -11.38 3.37 -12.28
C SER A 618 -11.47 3.96 -13.69
N LYS A 619 -11.19 3.12 -14.69
CA LYS A 619 -11.34 3.53 -16.11
C LYS A 619 -12.80 3.82 -16.45
N SER A 620 -13.74 3.11 -15.85
CA SER A 620 -15.18 3.30 -16.07
C SER A 620 -15.71 4.65 -15.54
N LEU A 621 -15.13 5.16 -14.44
CA LEU A 621 -15.48 6.47 -13.88
C LEU A 621 -14.71 7.62 -14.57
N GLY A 622 -13.68 7.31 -15.37
CA GLY A 622 -12.87 8.34 -16.03
C GLY A 622 -12.09 9.26 -15.06
N ASN A 623 -11.94 8.85 -13.78
CA ASN A 623 -11.26 9.60 -12.73
C ASN A 623 -9.82 9.15 -12.48
N GLY A 624 -9.29 8.25 -13.32
CA GLY A 624 -7.93 7.73 -13.19
C GLY A 624 -6.88 8.77 -13.55
N VAL A 625 -5.80 8.82 -12.77
CA VAL A 625 -4.60 9.63 -13.03
C VAL A 625 -3.50 8.72 -13.55
N ASP A 626 -2.98 9.00 -14.76
CA ASP A 626 -1.87 8.26 -15.34
C ASP A 626 -0.53 8.83 -14.84
N PRO A 627 0.38 8.02 -14.26
CA PRO A 627 1.72 8.46 -13.87
C PRO A 627 2.53 9.08 -15.01
N ALA A 628 2.34 8.63 -16.24
CA ALA A 628 3.02 9.18 -17.42
C ALA A 628 2.57 10.62 -17.69
N ASP A 629 1.27 10.92 -17.56
CA ASP A 629 0.75 12.28 -17.68
C ASP A 629 1.29 13.18 -16.57
N VAL A 630 1.33 12.69 -15.33
CA VAL A 630 1.90 13.46 -14.20
C VAL A 630 3.37 13.77 -14.45
N THR A 631 4.17 12.78 -14.82
CA THR A 631 5.61 12.99 -15.03
C THR A 631 5.92 13.83 -16.25
N SER A 632 5.08 13.79 -17.30
CA SER A 632 5.23 14.65 -18.49
C SER A 632 4.87 16.11 -18.23
N LYS A 633 3.95 16.38 -17.29
CA LYS A 633 3.49 17.73 -16.94
C LYS A 633 4.29 18.35 -15.81
N TRP A 634 4.53 17.57 -14.74
CA TRP A 634 5.08 18.07 -13.48
C TRP A 634 6.51 17.57 -13.18
N GLY A 635 6.89 16.42 -13.74
CA GLY A 635 8.12 15.71 -13.42
C GLY A 635 7.93 14.63 -12.34
N ALA A 636 8.91 13.71 -12.25
CA ALA A 636 8.90 12.64 -11.28
C ALA A 636 9.16 13.16 -9.86
N ASP A 637 10.06 14.13 -9.67
CA ASP A 637 10.31 14.68 -8.33
C ASP A 637 9.08 15.35 -7.70
N VAL A 638 8.19 15.97 -8.50
CA VAL A 638 6.92 16.49 -7.96
C VAL A 638 5.98 15.35 -7.56
N LEU A 639 5.90 14.28 -8.34
CA LEU A 639 5.13 13.08 -7.96
C LEU A 639 5.71 12.43 -6.69
N ARG A 640 7.03 12.29 -6.61
CA ARG A 640 7.71 11.75 -5.41
C ARG A 640 7.46 12.63 -4.18
N LEU A 641 7.46 13.94 -4.35
CA LEU A 641 7.17 14.89 -3.27
C LEU A 641 5.69 14.80 -2.82
N TRP A 642 4.76 14.56 -3.75
CA TRP A 642 3.37 14.27 -3.41
C TRP A 642 3.27 13.00 -2.53
N VAL A 643 3.94 11.91 -2.91
CA VAL A 643 3.99 10.68 -2.11
C VAL A 643 4.54 10.96 -0.71
N ALA A 644 5.64 11.73 -0.62
CA ALA A 644 6.25 12.07 0.67
C ALA A 644 5.38 13.00 1.53
N SER A 645 4.56 13.86 0.92
CA SER A 645 3.70 14.81 1.65
C SER A 645 2.45 14.16 2.25
N ALA A 646 2.06 12.98 1.74
CA ALA A 646 0.86 12.27 2.14
C ALA A 646 1.05 11.41 3.39
N ASP A 647 -0.02 11.22 4.15
CA ASP A 647 -0.08 10.17 5.15
C ASP A 647 -0.48 8.85 4.48
N TYR A 648 0.52 8.06 4.11
CA TYR A 648 0.31 6.81 3.40
C TYR A 648 -0.48 5.75 4.19
N ALA A 649 -0.61 5.90 5.51
CA ALA A 649 -1.38 4.97 6.35
C ALA A 649 -2.90 5.09 6.12
N GLN A 650 -3.34 6.11 5.39
CA GLN A 650 -4.72 6.38 4.98
C GLN A 650 -4.83 6.36 3.46
N ASP A 651 -6.06 6.40 2.95
CA ASP A 651 -6.29 6.61 1.52
C ASP A 651 -5.81 8.01 1.10
N VAL A 652 -5.10 8.09 -0.02
CA VAL A 652 -4.41 9.29 -0.46
C VAL A 652 -5.04 9.85 -1.73
N SER A 653 -5.53 11.09 -1.62
CA SER A 653 -6.11 11.79 -2.76
C SER A 653 -5.04 12.36 -3.70
N ILE A 654 -5.32 12.31 -5.00
CA ILE A 654 -4.52 12.99 -6.04
C ILE A 654 -5.40 13.73 -7.02
N SER A 655 -4.96 14.94 -7.40
CA SER A 655 -5.59 15.76 -8.43
C SER A 655 -4.61 16.80 -8.95
N ASP A 656 -4.95 17.45 -10.05
CA ASP A 656 -4.16 18.57 -10.58
C ASP A 656 -4.00 19.72 -9.56
N ASN A 657 -5.00 19.97 -8.71
CA ASN A 657 -4.94 21.02 -7.68
C ASN A 657 -3.94 20.65 -6.59
N ILE A 658 -3.95 19.40 -6.14
CA ILE A 658 -2.98 18.89 -5.14
C ILE A 658 -1.57 18.93 -5.71
N LEU A 659 -1.37 18.46 -6.94
CA LEU A 659 -0.07 18.47 -7.61
C LEU A 659 0.46 19.89 -7.82
N LYS A 660 -0.42 20.86 -8.06
CA LYS A 660 -0.06 22.27 -8.13
C LYS A 660 0.47 22.79 -6.78
N GLN A 661 -0.22 22.48 -5.67
CA GLN A 661 0.24 22.87 -4.33
C GLN A 661 1.61 22.23 -3.99
N VAL A 662 1.78 20.96 -4.32
CA VAL A 662 3.06 20.27 -4.15
C VAL A 662 4.16 20.89 -5.01
N SER A 663 3.83 21.28 -6.25
CA SER A 663 4.77 21.99 -7.13
C SER A 663 5.15 23.38 -6.57
N ASP A 664 4.27 24.04 -5.81
CA ASP A 664 4.61 25.29 -5.13
C ASP A 664 5.60 25.06 -3.98
N ALA A 665 5.44 23.97 -3.21
CA ALA A 665 6.40 23.55 -2.19
C ALA A 665 7.76 23.17 -2.82
N TYR A 666 7.74 22.39 -3.92
CA TYR A 666 8.94 22.07 -4.69
C TYR A 666 9.71 23.31 -5.13
N ARG A 667 9.01 24.34 -5.62
CA ARG A 667 9.64 25.61 -6.02
C ARG A 667 10.34 26.32 -4.85
N ARG A 668 9.80 26.24 -3.63
CA ARG A 668 10.46 26.78 -2.44
C ARG A 668 11.77 26.06 -2.16
N PHE A 669 11.78 24.73 -2.15
CA PHE A 669 13.00 23.94 -1.97
C PHE A 669 14.05 24.28 -3.04
N ARG A 670 13.63 24.34 -4.30
CA ARG A 670 14.52 24.68 -5.40
C ARG A 670 15.10 26.11 -5.27
N ASN A 671 14.29 27.09 -4.88
CA ASN A 671 14.75 28.45 -4.66
C ASN A 671 15.75 28.53 -3.50
N THR A 672 15.54 27.76 -2.44
CA THR A 672 16.47 27.65 -1.32
C THR A 672 17.81 27.10 -1.79
N PHE A 673 17.82 25.97 -2.49
CA PHE A 673 19.06 25.42 -3.06
C PHE A 673 19.79 26.42 -3.95
N ARG A 674 19.04 27.16 -4.79
CA ARG A 674 19.65 28.21 -5.62
C ARG A 674 20.29 29.34 -4.81
N PHE A 675 19.66 29.77 -3.73
CA PHE A 675 20.23 30.78 -2.84
C PHE A 675 21.50 30.25 -2.14
N LEU A 676 21.46 29.02 -1.62
CA LEU A 676 22.60 28.42 -0.96
C LEU A 676 23.80 28.29 -1.91
N LEU A 677 23.61 27.68 -3.06
CA LEU A 677 24.65 27.50 -4.08
C LEU A 677 25.21 28.85 -4.59
N GLY A 678 24.33 29.83 -4.80
CA GLY A 678 24.73 31.12 -5.31
C GLY A 678 25.63 31.88 -4.35
N ASN A 679 25.36 31.77 -3.04
CA ASN A 679 26.14 32.47 -2.03
C ASN A 679 27.39 31.69 -1.56
N LEU A 680 27.56 30.44 -2.01
CA LEU A 680 28.73 29.62 -1.77
C LEU A 680 29.72 29.59 -2.94
N SER A 681 29.51 30.38 -4.02
CA SER A 681 30.28 30.31 -5.26
C SER A 681 31.80 30.51 -5.07
N ASP A 682 32.22 31.32 -4.09
CA ASP A 682 33.58 31.61 -3.72
C ASP A 682 34.01 30.96 -2.38
N PHE A 683 33.29 29.96 -1.93
CA PHE A 683 33.52 29.28 -0.64
C PHE A 683 34.18 27.93 -0.83
N ASP A 684 35.19 27.67 -0.02
CA ASP A 684 35.85 26.39 0.16
C ASP A 684 35.77 26.03 1.66
N ASP A 685 35.07 24.95 2.01
CA ASP A 685 34.86 24.54 3.40
C ASP A 685 36.16 24.21 4.15
N GLN A 686 37.22 23.79 3.46
CA GLN A 686 38.52 23.53 4.07
C GLN A 686 39.36 24.79 4.30
N ALA A 687 39.23 25.76 3.39
CA ALA A 687 40.05 26.97 3.41
C ALA A 687 39.35 28.15 4.14
N ASN A 688 38.02 28.23 4.04
CA ASN A 688 37.28 29.40 4.44
C ASN A 688 36.28 29.19 5.59
N ALA A 689 35.99 27.93 5.97
CA ALA A 689 35.02 27.68 7.02
C ALA A 689 35.52 28.16 8.39
N ILE A 690 34.62 28.77 9.16
CA ILE A 690 34.89 29.09 10.57
C ILE A 690 34.98 27.75 11.34
N SER A 691 36.09 27.57 12.02
CA SER A 691 36.42 26.31 12.70
C SER A 691 36.04 26.23 14.17
N ASN A 692 35.73 27.39 14.79
CA ASN A 692 35.35 27.47 16.19
C ASN A 692 33.92 28.00 16.35
N TRP A 693 33.11 27.34 17.16
CA TRP A 693 31.72 27.71 17.45
C TRP A 693 31.59 29.12 18.00
N ASP A 694 32.50 29.55 18.88
CA ASP A 694 32.43 30.85 19.54
C ASP A 694 32.75 32.03 18.60
N ASP A 695 33.29 31.75 17.41
CA ASP A 695 33.55 32.75 16.38
C ASP A 695 32.31 32.98 15.44
N LEU A 696 31.23 32.20 15.67
CA LEU A 696 29.94 32.40 14.98
C LEU A 696 29.15 33.50 15.67
N GLU A 697 28.48 34.36 14.90
CA GLU A 697 27.51 35.33 15.43
C GLU A 697 26.30 34.61 16.06
N PRO A 698 25.57 35.20 17.01
CA PRO A 698 24.43 34.54 17.68
C PRO A 698 23.37 33.97 16.74
N ILE A 699 23.05 34.66 15.65
CA ILE A 699 22.09 34.20 14.64
C ILE A 699 22.63 32.97 13.87
N ASP A 700 23.96 32.92 13.65
CA ASP A 700 24.64 31.80 12.98
C ASP A 700 24.63 30.57 13.88
N GLN A 701 24.94 30.75 15.17
CA GLN A 701 24.83 29.68 16.19
C GLN A 701 23.41 29.14 16.28
N TYR A 702 22.41 30.03 16.31
CA TYR A 702 21.00 29.65 16.30
C TYR A 702 20.64 28.80 15.07
N MET A 703 21.05 29.21 13.88
CA MET A 703 20.72 28.51 12.65
C MET A 703 21.43 27.14 12.55
N MET A 704 22.66 27.05 13.04
CA MET A 704 23.38 25.77 13.18
C MET A 704 22.65 24.82 14.12
N ALA A 705 22.21 25.29 15.28
CA ALA A 705 21.42 24.48 16.23
C ALA A 705 20.09 24.04 15.64
N LYS A 706 19.38 24.91 14.89
CA LYS A 706 18.15 24.55 14.15
C LYS A 706 18.41 23.50 13.07
N THR A 707 19.55 23.58 12.38
CA THR A 707 19.93 22.59 11.37
C THR A 707 20.22 21.22 11.99
N ALA A 708 20.87 21.21 13.16
CA ALA A 708 21.10 19.98 13.93
C ALA A 708 19.80 19.36 14.45
N GLN A 709 18.83 20.17 14.86
CA GLN A 709 17.51 19.71 15.24
C GLN A 709 16.75 19.13 14.04
N LEU A 710 16.75 19.82 12.90
CA LEU A 710 16.17 19.29 11.65
C LEU A 710 16.72 17.92 11.30
N LEU A 711 18.05 17.74 11.38
CA LEU A 711 18.67 16.45 11.07
C LEU A 711 18.14 15.34 12.01
N ALA A 712 18.01 15.62 13.29
CA ALA A 712 17.48 14.65 14.27
C ALA A 712 16.00 14.31 14.01
N ASP A 713 15.17 15.32 13.71
CA ASP A 713 13.75 15.15 13.43
C ASP A 713 13.53 14.33 12.14
N VAL A 714 14.31 14.59 11.11
CA VAL A 714 14.28 13.87 9.84
C VAL A 714 14.77 12.43 10.02
N GLU A 715 15.83 12.21 10.80
CA GLU A 715 16.32 10.87 11.11
C GLU A 715 15.24 10.04 11.80
N GLN A 716 14.58 10.57 12.83
CA GLN A 716 13.47 9.92 13.53
C GLN A 716 12.29 9.64 12.58
N ALA A 717 11.99 10.55 11.66
CA ALA A 717 10.90 10.38 10.71
C ALA A 717 11.20 9.23 9.72
N TYR A 718 12.42 9.11 9.20
CA TYR A 718 12.82 7.98 8.36
C TYR A 718 12.84 6.66 9.14
N ASP A 719 13.32 6.64 10.39
CA ASP A 719 13.35 5.43 11.23
C ASP A 719 11.95 4.89 11.53
N SER A 720 10.98 5.79 11.66
CA SER A 720 9.56 5.44 11.87
C SER A 720 8.75 5.32 10.57
N PHE A 721 9.40 5.38 9.42
CA PHE A 721 8.79 5.37 8.08
C PHE A 721 7.73 6.48 7.88
N LYS A 722 7.81 7.60 8.61
CA LYS A 722 6.89 8.74 8.50
C LYS A 722 7.42 9.76 7.49
N PHE A 723 7.30 9.47 6.20
CA PHE A 723 7.83 10.35 5.14
C PHE A 723 7.17 11.73 5.11
N ASN A 724 5.90 11.83 5.50
CA ASN A 724 5.22 13.12 5.68
C ASN A 724 5.82 13.94 6.83
N GLY A 725 6.43 13.30 7.82
CA GLY A 725 7.24 13.95 8.86
C GLY A 725 8.49 14.58 8.28
N VAL A 726 9.21 13.88 7.38
CA VAL A 726 10.36 14.43 6.65
C VAL A 726 9.96 15.65 5.84
N TYR A 727 8.89 15.52 5.04
CA TYR A 727 8.38 16.65 4.24
C TYR A 727 8.07 17.87 5.09
N ARG A 728 7.32 17.71 6.19
CA ARG A 728 6.93 18.81 7.08
C ARG A 728 8.12 19.45 7.75
N ALA A 729 9.01 18.65 8.35
CA ALA A 729 10.20 19.17 9.03
C ALA A 729 11.07 20.03 8.07
N VAL A 730 11.30 19.54 6.84
CA VAL A 730 12.08 20.29 5.85
C VAL A 730 11.31 21.51 5.35
N TYR A 731 10.00 21.40 5.12
CA TYR A 731 9.18 22.52 4.63
C TYR A 731 9.15 23.67 5.64
N ASP A 732 8.93 23.37 6.92
CA ASP A 732 8.90 24.36 7.99
C ASP A 732 10.28 25.01 8.18
N PHE A 733 11.35 24.19 8.20
CA PHE A 733 12.71 24.68 8.27
C PHE A 733 13.07 25.64 7.12
N VAL A 734 12.69 25.29 5.89
CA VAL A 734 12.96 26.14 4.69
C VAL A 734 12.17 27.45 4.77
N ASN A 735 10.96 27.46 5.32
CA ASN A 735 10.20 28.68 5.56
C ASN A 735 10.89 29.58 6.59
N ASP A 736 11.30 29.04 7.74
CA ASP A 736 12.05 29.77 8.77
C ASP A 736 13.38 30.29 8.23
N LEU A 737 14.13 29.44 7.52
CA LEU A 737 15.39 29.79 6.88
C LEU A 737 15.23 30.99 5.93
N SER A 738 14.19 30.97 5.07
CA SER A 738 13.98 32.01 4.07
C SER A 738 13.45 33.33 4.64
N SER A 739 12.56 33.26 5.66
CA SER A 739 11.91 34.44 6.24
C SER A 739 12.76 35.13 7.31
N VAL A 740 13.72 34.43 7.89
CA VAL A 740 14.59 34.98 8.92
C VAL A 740 16.04 35.03 8.44
N TYR A 741 16.73 33.89 8.42
CA TYR A 741 18.17 33.82 8.28
C TYR A 741 18.68 34.36 6.93
N MET A 742 18.06 33.89 5.85
CA MET A 742 18.45 34.33 4.49
C MET A 742 18.17 35.82 4.23
N ASP A 743 17.17 36.40 4.91
CA ASP A 743 16.85 37.82 4.73
C ASP A 743 17.78 38.71 5.56
N VAL A 744 17.99 38.33 6.82
CA VAL A 744 18.85 39.07 7.78
C VAL A 744 20.31 39.09 7.31
N THR A 745 20.83 37.96 6.82
CA THR A 745 22.27 37.82 6.48
C THR A 745 22.67 38.38 5.10
N LYS A 746 21.71 38.89 4.29
CA LYS A 746 22.01 39.46 2.95
C LYS A 746 23.03 40.55 3.00
N ASP A 747 22.96 41.43 3.99
CA ASP A 747 23.90 42.56 4.10
C ASP A 747 25.33 42.04 4.35
N ARG A 748 25.53 41.11 5.24
CA ARG A 748 26.83 40.44 5.45
C ARG A 748 27.33 39.72 4.19
N LEU A 749 26.49 38.96 3.54
CA LEU A 749 26.86 38.21 2.35
C LEU A 749 27.29 39.12 1.19
N TYR A 750 26.59 40.25 0.99
CA TYR A 750 26.77 41.06 -0.20
C TYR A 750 27.69 42.28 0.00
N SER A 751 27.68 42.87 1.19
CA SER A 751 28.33 44.14 1.48
C SER A 751 29.69 44.02 2.19
N GLU A 752 29.96 42.95 2.90
CA GLU A 752 31.24 42.67 3.55
C GLU A 752 32.35 42.40 2.50
N SER A 753 33.61 42.48 2.91
CA SER A 753 34.70 42.03 2.04
C SER A 753 34.61 40.52 1.79
N PRO A 754 35.10 40.00 0.66
CA PRO A 754 35.03 38.57 0.36
C PRO A 754 35.54 37.67 1.48
N ASP A 755 36.63 38.06 2.14
CA ASP A 755 37.27 37.27 3.19
C ASP A 755 36.91 37.72 4.62
N SER A 756 35.91 38.59 4.78
CA SER A 756 35.42 38.99 6.09
C SER A 756 35.01 37.78 6.94
N PRO A 757 35.51 37.63 8.18
CA PRO A 757 35.11 36.56 9.08
C PRO A 757 33.57 36.46 9.25
N ARG A 758 32.88 37.58 9.34
CA ARG A 758 31.42 37.65 9.45
C ARG A 758 30.70 37.10 8.22
N ARG A 759 31.24 37.37 7.02
CA ARG A 759 30.71 36.76 5.80
C ARG A 759 30.99 35.29 5.73
N ARG A 760 32.22 34.88 6.05
CA ARG A 760 32.63 33.45 6.09
C ARG A 760 31.83 32.65 7.13
N ALA A 761 31.43 33.27 8.25
CA ALA A 761 30.52 32.65 9.23
C ALA A 761 29.17 32.31 8.59
N VAL A 762 28.54 33.25 7.88
CA VAL A 762 27.27 32.96 7.17
C VAL A 762 27.46 31.83 6.14
N GLN A 763 28.53 31.91 5.32
CA GLN A 763 28.81 30.89 4.31
C GLN A 763 29.03 29.50 4.93
N THR A 764 29.69 29.45 6.07
CA THR A 764 29.87 28.19 6.85
C THR A 764 28.52 27.58 7.26
N VAL A 765 27.59 28.42 7.75
CA VAL A 765 26.23 27.97 8.08
C VAL A 765 25.47 27.50 6.85
N LEU A 766 25.50 28.28 5.75
CA LEU A 766 24.85 27.93 4.47
C LEU A 766 25.40 26.62 3.90
N PHE A 767 26.69 26.34 4.06
CA PHE A 767 27.33 25.10 3.67
C PHE A 767 26.76 23.91 4.46
N ASN A 768 26.71 23.99 5.80
CA ASN A 768 26.14 22.93 6.63
C ASN A 768 24.66 22.67 6.30
N ILE A 769 23.88 23.74 6.08
CA ILE A 769 22.47 23.62 5.66
C ILE A 769 22.36 22.91 4.30
N LEU A 770 23.19 23.28 3.32
CA LEU A 770 23.20 22.65 2.00
C LEU A 770 23.54 21.16 2.08
N GLU A 771 24.59 20.81 2.82
CA GLU A 771 25.01 19.41 3.03
C GLU A 771 23.93 18.56 3.71
N VAL A 772 23.21 19.11 4.69
CA VAL A 772 22.10 18.41 5.33
C VAL A 772 20.94 18.27 4.36
N LEU A 773 20.42 19.39 3.80
CA LEU A 773 19.20 19.38 2.98
C LEU A 773 19.33 18.52 1.73
N VAL A 774 20.46 18.58 1.01
CA VAL A 774 20.63 17.84 -0.24
C VAL A 774 20.67 16.33 0.01
N ARG A 775 21.30 15.89 1.09
CA ARG A 775 21.40 14.47 1.44
C ARG A 775 20.10 13.93 2.03
N VAL A 776 19.46 14.62 2.97
CA VAL A 776 18.20 14.14 3.57
C VAL A 776 17.03 14.15 2.59
N LEU A 777 17.05 15.04 1.58
CA LEU A 777 16.04 15.07 0.52
C LEU A 777 16.34 14.16 -0.66
N SER A 778 17.56 13.62 -0.80
CA SER A 778 17.93 12.75 -1.92
C SER A 778 17.05 11.51 -2.07
N PRO A 779 16.57 10.83 -1.01
CA PRO A 779 15.59 9.76 -1.16
C PRO A 779 14.26 10.22 -1.76
N ILE A 780 13.85 11.47 -1.53
CA ILE A 780 12.56 12.03 -1.97
C ILE A 780 12.69 12.74 -3.30
N LEU A 781 13.56 13.73 -3.39
CA LEU A 781 13.83 14.58 -4.57
C LEU A 781 15.11 14.13 -5.28
N SER A 782 15.14 12.86 -5.70
CA SER A 782 16.36 12.20 -6.18
C SER A 782 17.01 12.92 -7.36
N PHE A 783 16.21 13.42 -8.31
CA PHE A 783 16.72 14.12 -9.49
C PHE A 783 17.23 15.52 -9.15
N THR A 784 16.48 16.25 -8.35
CA THR A 784 16.86 17.62 -7.95
C THR A 784 18.06 17.61 -7.01
N ALA A 785 18.14 16.68 -6.07
CA ALA A 785 19.28 16.56 -5.17
C ALA A 785 20.58 16.25 -5.93
N ASP A 786 20.52 15.41 -6.94
CA ASP A 786 21.67 15.13 -7.81
C ASP A 786 22.05 16.33 -8.70
N GLU A 787 21.05 17.08 -9.20
CA GLU A 787 21.30 18.34 -9.91
C GLU A 787 21.99 19.38 -9.01
N VAL A 788 21.56 19.52 -7.78
CA VAL A 788 22.19 20.39 -6.77
C VAL A 788 23.63 19.95 -6.50
N TRP A 789 23.86 18.63 -6.33
CA TRP A 789 25.17 18.06 -6.06
C TRP A 789 26.21 18.36 -7.15
N GLU A 790 25.77 18.33 -8.41
CA GLU A 790 26.60 18.69 -9.56
C GLU A 790 26.92 20.18 -9.65
N CYS A 791 26.07 21.04 -9.07
CA CYS A 791 26.21 22.52 -9.11
C CYS A 791 26.97 23.10 -7.90
N TYR A 792 27.60 22.27 -7.07
CA TYR A 792 28.47 22.75 -5.99
C TYR A 792 29.62 23.61 -6.52
N PRO A 793 30.18 24.54 -5.71
CA PRO A 793 31.36 25.30 -6.08
C PRO A 793 32.51 24.43 -6.59
N GLU A 794 33.28 24.92 -7.54
CA GLU A 794 34.33 24.14 -8.20
C GLU A 794 35.37 23.58 -7.22
N ALA A 795 35.77 24.37 -6.23
CA ALA A 795 36.72 23.95 -5.19
C ALA A 795 36.23 22.69 -4.42
N MET A 796 34.92 22.61 -4.13
CA MET A 796 34.33 21.49 -3.45
C MET A 796 34.07 20.31 -4.40
N ARG A 797 33.59 20.61 -5.61
CA ARG A 797 33.21 19.57 -6.61
C ARG A 797 34.40 18.78 -7.10
N ASN A 798 35.55 19.41 -7.32
CA ASN A 798 36.76 18.82 -7.85
C ASN A 798 37.69 18.25 -6.77
N ARG A 799 37.25 18.21 -5.50
CA ARG A 799 38.03 17.71 -4.39
C ARG A 799 38.29 16.21 -4.50
N GLU A 800 39.50 15.78 -4.21
CA GLU A 800 39.84 14.36 -4.11
C GLU A 800 38.98 13.66 -3.07
N GLY A 801 38.39 12.53 -3.46
CA GLY A 801 37.47 11.72 -2.61
C GLY A 801 36.02 12.19 -2.60
N ARG A 802 35.65 13.31 -3.23
CA ARG A 802 34.23 13.67 -3.39
C ARG A 802 33.57 12.77 -4.43
N VAL A 803 32.46 12.16 -4.04
CA VAL A 803 31.67 11.29 -4.93
C VAL A 803 30.93 12.11 -5.97
N GLY A 804 30.80 11.58 -7.20
CA GLY A 804 30.18 12.28 -8.33
C GLY A 804 28.66 12.34 -8.29
N ASN A 805 28.00 11.55 -7.42
CA ASN A 805 26.55 11.49 -7.31
C ASN A 805 26.12 11.53 -5.83
N VAL A 806 25.05 12.25 -5.52
CA VAL A 806 24.55 12.43 -4.15
C VAL A 806 24.13 11.12 -3.48
N GLN A 807 23.66 10.13 -4.24
CA GLN A 807 23.28 8.80 -3.71
C GLN A 807 24.50 8.05 -3.13
N LEU A 808 25.70 8.40 -3.55
CA LEU A 808 26.96 7.88 -3.05
C LEU A 808 27.52 8.66 -1.85
N ALA A 809 26.96 9.83 -1.55
CA ALA A 809 27.49 10.72 -0.51
C ALA A 809 27.30 10.20 0.93
N GLY A 810 26.30 9.36 1.16
CA GLY A 810 25.95 8.86 2.49
C GLY A 810 25.08 9.82 3.30
N TRP A 811 24.69 9.38 4.51
CA TRP A 811 23.86 10.18 5.41
C TRP A 811 24.68 11.32 6.02
N PRO A 812 24.10 12.53 6.20
CA PRO A 812 24.77 13.60 6.96
C PRO A 812 24.69 13.27 8.45
N TYR A 813 25.82 13.24 9.11
CA TYR A 813 25.88 13.02 10.54
C TYR A 813 26.18 14.30 11.31
N ARG A 814 25.80 14.32 12.58
CA ARG A 814 26.11 15.43 13.49
C ARG A 814 27.63 15.73 13.60
N SER A 815 28.46 14.71 13.41
CA SER A 815 29.92 14.83 13.36
C SER A 815 30.47 15.57 12.13
N ASP A 816 29.66 15.73 11.11
CA ASP A 816 30.06 16.35 9.84
C ASP A 816 29.95 17.88 9.87
N PHE A 817 29.34 18.44 10.93
CA PHE A 817 29.17 19.89 11.05
C PHE A 817 30.50 20.61 11.28
N VAL A 818 30.67 21.72 10.57
CA VAL A 818 31.81 22.63 10.71
C VAL A 818 31.29 24.04 11.06
N PRO A 819 31.66 24.62 12.21
CA PRO A 819 32.42 23.99 13.31
C PRO A 819 31.65 22.87 14.02
N ALA A 820 32.37 22.04 14.76
CA ALA A 820 31.78 21.02 15.62
C ALA A 820 30.74 21.64 16.57
N LEU A 821 29.59 21.02 16.68
CA LEU A 821 28.50 21.49 17.54
C LEU A 821 28.85 21.38 19.03
N PRO A 822 28.46 22.35 19.88
CA PRO A 822 28.89 22.43 21.28
C PRO A 822 28.22 21.39 22.20
N GLY A 823 27.21 20.69 21.72
CA GLY A 823 26.42 19.74 22.48
C GLY A 823 24.99 20.22 22.78
N LYS A 824 24.06 19.28 22.93
CA LYS A 824 22.60 19.54 22.99
C LYS A 824 22.20 20.61 23.99
N LEU A 825 22.77 20.59 25.23
CA LEU A 825 22.42 21.56 26.28
C LEU A 825 22.81 23.00 25.90
N ALA A 826 23.94 23.18 25.23
CA ALA A 826 24.38 24.50 24.77
C ALA A 826 23.53 24.97 23.60
N GLU A 827 23.18 24.05 22.68
CA GLU A 827 22.26 24.35 21.56
C GLU A 827 20.86 24.75 22.07
N GLU A 828 20.29 24.03 23.02
CA GLU A 828 18.99 24.36 23.65
C GLU A 828 19.01 25.75 24.27
N LYS A 829 20.10 26.16 24.91
CA LYS A 829 20.26 27.51 25.46
C LYS A 829 20.29 28.57 24.35
N VAL A 830 21.01 28.30 23.25
CA VAL A 830 21.05 29.21 22.09
C VAL A 830 19.67 29.33 21.46
N LEU A 831 18.98 28.20 21.27
CA LEU A 831 17.62 28.19 20.72
C LEU A 831 16.64 28.97 21.58
N ALA A 832 16.69 28.81 22.92
CA ALA A 832 15.81 29.51 23.84
C ALA A 832 16.12 31.03 23.88
N ALA A 833 17.40 31.40 23.96
CA ALA A 833 17.81 32.81 24.02
C ALA A 833 17.41 33.55 22.71
N PHE A 834 17.67 32.95 21.56
CA PHE A 834 17.33 33.56 20.28
C PHE A 834 15.80 33.49 20.00
N GLY A 835 15.07 32.54 20.53
CA GLY A 835 13.61 32.49 20.47
C GLY A 835 12.95 33.73 21.02
N ASN A 836 13.42 34.25 22.19
CA ASN A 836 12.95 35.53 22.76
C ASN A 836 13.21 36.72 21.80
N ALA A 837 14.37 36.74 21.13
CA ALA A 837 14.70 37.79 20.15
C ALA A 837 13.78 37.74 18.92
N LEU A 838 13.36 36.54 18.49
CA LEU A 838 12.43 36.36 17.38
C LEU A 838 11.00 36.85 17.75
N GLU A 839 10.52 36.60 18.97
CA GLU A 839 9.23 37.13 19.43
C GLU A 839 9.20 38.67 19.37
N VAL A 840 10.30 39.32 19.76
CA VAL A 840 10.46 40.79 19.63
C VAL A 840 10.50 41.20 18.17
N ARG A 841 11.23 40.46 17.31
CA ARG A 841 11.29 40.70 15.86
C ARG A 841 9.91 40.69 15.20
N ASP A 842 9.01 39.82 15.61
CA ASP A 842 7.65 39.74 15.06
C ASP A 842 6.87 41.05 15.32
N VAL A 843 6.97 41.61 16.53
CA VAL A 843 6.36 42.92 16.87
C VAL A 843 7.01 44.08 16.10
N VAL A 844 8.34 44.06 16.01
CA VAL A 844 9.09 45.08 15.25
C VAL A 844 8.75 44.99 13.75
N THR A 845 8.68 43.79 13.19
CA THR A 845 8.35 43.62 11.76
C THR A 845 6.97 44.13 11.44
N LYS A 846 5.97 43.89 12.31
CA LYS A 846 4.62 44.42 12.17
C LYS A 846 4.62 45.95 12.22
N ALA A 847 5.33 46.56 13.18
CA ALA A 847 5.45 48.02 13.29
C ALA A 847 6.11 48.66 12.06
N LEU A 848 7.15 47.97 11.50
CA LEU A 848 7.79 48.39 10.25
C LEU A 848 6.85 48.28 9.04
N GLU A 849 5.98 47.28 9.00
CA GLU A 849 4.96 47.17 7.93
C GLU A 849 3.93 48.31 8.03
N ASP A 850 3.45 48.56 9.23
CA ASP A 850 2.51 49.68 9.49
C ASP A 850 3.13 51.01 9.12
N ALA A 851 4.40 51.27 9.48
CA ALA A 851 5.15 52.47 9.11
C ALA A 851 5.36 52.61 7.58
N ARG A 852 5.58 51.49 6.88
CA ARG A 852 5.62 51.48 5.38
C ARG A 852 4.24 51.80 4.79
N GLY A 853 3.17 51.21 5.34
CA GLY A 853 1.79 51.52 4.95
C GLY A 853 1.45 53.02 5.12
N ALA A 854 1.90 53.61 6.25
CA ALA A 854 1.77 55.04 6.54
C ALA A 854 2.75 55.96 5.79
N LYS A 855 3.67 55.38 4.99
CA LYS A 855 4.73 56.11 4.21
C LYS A 855 5.70 56.90 5.10
N VAL A 856 5.91 56.49 6.35
CA VAL A 856 6.93 57.03 7.26
C VAL A 856 8.31 56.57 6.79
N ILE A 857 8.42 55.37 6.30
CA ILE A 857 9.61 54.75 5.70
C ILE A 857 9.23 54.05 4.38
N ASN A 858 10.19 53.81 3.48
CA ASN A 858 9.99 52.94 2.30
C ASN A 858 10.62 51.57 2.48
N LYS A 859 11.74 51.46 3.21
CA LYS A 859 12.47 50.21 3.49
C LYS A 859 12.82 50.17 4.98
N SER A 860 12.98 48.98 5.52
CA SER A 860 13.30 48.75 6.94
C SER A 860 14.63 49.44 7.34
N GLN A 861 15.66 49.44 6.45
CA GLN A 861 16.93 50.10 6.68
C GLN A 861 16.82 51.66 6.84
N GLU A 862 15.70 52.26 6.48
CA GLU A 862 15.43 53.70 6.66
C GLU A 862 14.86 54.00 8.06
N ALA A 863 14.80 53.00 8.95
CA ALA A 863 14.19 53.13 10.28
C ALA A 863 15.21 53.05 11.40
N THR A 864 14.92 53.79 12.47
CA THR A 864 15.36 53.50 13.82
C THR A 864 14.13 53.06 14.61
N VAL A 865 14.28 52.03 15.42
CA VAL A 865 13.18 51.46 16.23
C VAL A 865 13.44 51.60 17.71
N SER A 866 12.40 51.97 18.46
CA SER A 866 12.41 52.00 19.91
C SER A 866 11.50 50.91 20.43
N VAL A 867 12.08 49.88 21.04
CA VAL A 867 11.36 48.72 21.57
C VAL A 867 11.12 48.91 23.06
N THR A 868 9.87 48.89 23.48
CA THR A 868 9.47 48.88 24.89
C THR A 868 9.09 47.43 25.23
N ALA A 869 9.63 46.88 26.33
CA ALA A 869 9.37 45.48 26.71
C ALA A 869 9.35 45.32 28.25
N PRO A 870 8.67 44.27 28.76
CA PRO A 870 8.77 43.87 30.15
C PRO A 870 10.22 43.58 30.55
N GLN A 871 10.54 43.85 31.83
CA GLN A 871 11.92 43.68 32.34
C GLN A 871 12.44 42.25 32.10
N ALA A 872 11.58 41.25 32.29
CA ALA A 872 11.97 39.82 32.01
C ALA A 872 12.39 39.59 30.58
N THR A 873 11.73 40.23 29.61
CA THR A 873 12.12 40.16 28.21
C THR A 873 13.46 40.87 27.95
N LEU A 874 13.65 42.07 28.54
CA LEU A 874 14.91 42.79 28.44
C LEU A 874 16.08 42.00 29.06
N ASP A 875 15.88 41.36 30.21
CA ASP A 875 16.88 40.52 30.83
C ASP A 875 17.25 39.33 29.93
N ALA A 876 16.27 38.71 29.27
CA ALA A 876 16.53 37.63 28.30
C ALA A 876 17.31 38.12 27.05
N LEU A 877 17.08 39.35 26.61
CA LEU A 877 17.77 39.95 25.45
C LEU A 877 19.16 40.48 25.82
N SER A 878 19.47 40.69 27.12
CA SER A 878 20.74 41.28 27.58
C SER A 878 21.98 40.43 27.24
N ALA A 879 21.78 39.19 26.80
CA ALA A 879 22.87 38.33 26.29
C ALA A 879 23.41 38.79 24.93
N PHE A 880 22.73 39.71 24.22
CA PHE A 880 23.06 40.14 22.89
C PHE A 880 23.36 41.65 22.83
N ASP A 881 24.36 42.02 22.05
CA ASP A 881 24.67 43.44 21.80
C ASP A 881 23.59 44.10 20.90
N ALA A 882 23.47 45.43 20.98
CA ALA A 882 22.50 46.17 20.19
C ALA A 882 22.66 45.93 18.66
N SER A 883 23.88 45.72 18.19
CA SER A 883 24.20 45.46 16.77
C SER A 883 23.55 44.14 16.27
N VAL A 884 23.34 43.15 17.12
CA VAL A 884 22.63 41.89 16.78
C VAL A 884 21.17 42.20 16.44
N PHE A 885 20.54 43.14 17.14
CA PHE A 885 19.13 43.49 16.90
C PHE A 885 19.00 44.42 15.71
N GLU A 886 19.98 45.34 15.42
CA GLU A 886 20.00 46.12 14.21
C GLU A 886 20.00 45.20 12.99
N GLU A 887 20.82 44.19 13.00
CA GLU A 887 20.89 43.19 11.96
C GLU A 887 19.61 42.31 11.91
N LEU A 888 19.13 41.82 13.05
CA LEU A 888 17.95 40.94 13.14
C LEU A 888 16.67 41.62 12.63
N PHE A 889 16.54 42.94 12.91
CA PHE A 889 15.37 43.72 12.50
C PHE A 889 15.56 44.38 11.14
N ILE A 890 16.79 44.35 10.60
CA ILE A 890 17.18 44.98 9.33
C ILE A 890 16.93 46.50 9.38
N VAL A 891 17.37 47.16 10.44
CA VAL A 891 17.18 48.59 10.69
C VAL A 891 18.50 49.28 10.95
N SER A 892 18.54 50.62 10.86
CA SER A 892 19.76 51.42 11.07
C SER A 892 20.03 51.75 12.52
N GLY A 893 19.10 51.53 13.43
CA GLY A 893 19.28 51.72 14.88
C GLY A 893 18.18 51.09 15.73
N VAL A 894 18.55 50.66 16.92
CA VAL A 894 17.65 50.00 17.89
C VAL A 894 17.90 50.57 19.28
N THR A 895 16.83 50.89 20.00
CA THR A 895 16.88 51.25 21.42
C THR A 895 15.86 50.41 22.19
N PHE A 896 16.19 50.07 23.45
CA PHE A 896 15.32 49.28 24.33
C PHE A 896 14.97 50.12 25.56
N ALA A 897 13.72 50.03 26.00
CA ALA A 897 13.22 50.66 27.24
C ALA A 897 12.30 49.69 27.99
N ALA A 898 12.29 49.81 29.34
CA ALA A 898 11.37 49.02 30.16
C ALA A 898 9.95 49.58 30.05
N GLY A 899 8.95 48.68 30.02
CA GLY A 899 7.54 48.99 29.98
C GLY A 899 6.67 47.78 30.42
N GLU A 900 5.37 47.96 30.41
CA GLU A 900 4.44 46.91 30.86
C GLU A 900 4.15 45.90 29.76
N GLU A 901 4.19 46.34 28.49
CA GLU A 901 3.86 45.52 27.30
C GLU A 901 4.96 45.62 26.26
N LEU A 902 5.06 44.59 25.41
CA LEU A 902 5.97 44.56 24.27
C LEU A 902 5.37 45.43 23.15
N ALA A 903 6.05 46.55 22.82
CA ALA A 903 5.64 47.47 21.79
C ALA A 903 6.85 48.02 21.00
N CYS A 904 6.63 48.55 19.82
CA CYS A 904 7.66 49.09 18.96
C CYS A 904 7.20 50.44 18.32
N GLU A 905 7.99 51.49 18.46
CA GLU A 905 7.84 52.76 17.78
C GLU A 905 8.86 52.84 16.66
N VAL A 906 8.43 53.23 15.46
CA VAL A 906 9.26 53.34 14.26
C VAL A 906 9.45 54.83 13.88
N LYS A 907 10.69 55.26 13.70
CA LYS A 907 11.06 56.61 13.25
C LYS A 907 11.98 56.49 12.06
N PRO A 908 12.00 57.50 11.16
CA PRO A 908 13.04 57.59 10.15
C PRO A 908 14.42 57.62 10.80
N ALA A 909 15.36 56.86 10.21
CA ALA A 909 16.74 56.85 10.70
C ALA A 909 17.44 58.20 10.49
N GLU A 910 18.25 58.58 11.47
CA GLU A 910 19.12 59.75 11.37
C GLU A 910 20.42 59.44 10.61
N GLY A 911 21.08 60.43 10.00
CA GLY A 911 22.31 60.27 9.27
C GLY A 911 22.13 60.19 7.74
N ASP A 912 23.21 59.86 7.04
CA ASP A 912 23.23 59.78 5.58
C ASP A 912 23.14 58.34 5.11
N LYS A 913 22.45 58.15 4.01
CA LYS A 913 22.34 56.84 3.37
C LYS A 913 23.65 56.44 2.69
N CYS A 914 24.28 55.37 3.16
CA CYS A 914 25.46 54.84 2.48
C CYS A 914 25.09 54.31 1.07
N PRO A 915 25.73 54.82 -0.02
CA PRO A 915 25.38 54.47 -1.39
C PRO A 915 25.71 53.00 -1.74
N ARG A 916 26.57 52.34 -0.95
CA ARG A 916 26.97 50.96 -1.17
C ARG A 916 26.04 49.95 -0.43
N CYS A 917 25.92 50.07 0.91
CA CYS A 917 25.11 49.10 1.70
C CYS A 917 23.66 49.56 1.96
N TRP A 918 23.32 50.81 1.69
CA TRP A 918 22.02 51.47 1.85
C TRP A 918 21.54 51.64 3.28
N ASN A 919 22.35 51.30 4.29
CA ASN A 919 22.06 51.61 5.68
C ASN A 919 22.32 53.09 5.95
N TYR A 920 21.60 53.69 6.92
CA TYR A 920 21.80 55.08 7.35
C TYR A 920 22.84 55.07 8.47
N ARG A 921 24.00 55.64 8.20
CA ARG A 921 25.15 55.67 9.11
C ARG A 921 25.97 56.91 8.87
N GLU A 922 26.86 57.22 9.81
CA GLU A 922 27.85 58.26 9.60
C GLU A 922 28.80 57.87 8.42
N LEU A 923 28.96 58.78 7.47
CA LEU A 923 29.83 58.62 6.30
C LEU A 923 31.20 59.27 6.58
N GLY A 924 32.21 58.89 5.77
CA GLY A 924 33.54 59.52 5.82
C GLY A 924 34.46 59.00 6.91
N GLY A 925 34.09 57.87 7.57
CA GLY A 925 34.97 57.23 8.56
C GLY A 925 36.25 56.65 7.94
N ASN A 926 36.19 56.21 6.67
CA ASN A 926 37.34 55.71 5.93
C ASN A 926 37.89 56.85 5.02
N ALA A 927 39.15 57.23 5.21
CA ALA A 927 39.80 58.33 4.49
C ALA A 927 39.93 58.10 2.99
N ASN A 928 40.01 56.81 2.53
CA ASN A 928 40.13 56.48 1.11
C ASN A 928 38.78 56.55 0.38
N HIS A 929 37.68 56.34 1.16
CA HIS A 929 36.32 56.26 0.64
C HIS A 929 35.34 57.12 1.48
N PRO A 930 35.46 58.48 1.42
CA PRO A 930 34.72 59.34 2.35
C PRO A 930 33.22 59.45 2.12
N ASP A 931 32.71 58.97 1.01
CA ASP A 931 31.30 59.02 0.62
C ASP A 931 30.51 57.73 1.06
N VAL A 932 31.16 56.74 1.65
CA VAL A 932 30.53 55.54 2.22
C VAL A 932 30.74 55.46 3.72
N CYS A 933 30.00 54.58 4.40
CA CYS A 933 30.21 54.29 5.82
C CYS A 933 31.52 53.53 6.06
N GLN A 934 32.06 53.58 7.28
CA GLN A 934 33.36 53.00 7.65
C GLN A 934 33.47 51.53 7.17
N ARG A 935 32.46 50.66 7.48
CA ARG A 935 32.45 49.25 7.07
C ARG A 935 32.57 49.09 5.54
N CYS A 936 31.85 49.90 4.76
CA CYS A 936 31.91 49.81 3.32
C CYS A 936 33.26 50.34 2.76
N GLY A 937 33.86 51.37 3.39
CA GLY A 937 35.17 51.83 3.04
C GLY A 937 36.26 50.79 3.27
N ASP A 938 36.23 50.14 4.42
CA ASP A 938 37.15 49.04 4.75
C ASP A 938 37.01 47.82 3.81
N ALA A 939 35.75 47.52 3.41
CA ALA A 939 35.51 46.49 2.40
C ALA A 939 36.03 46.84 1.01
N LEU A 940 35.95 48.11 0.62
CA LEU A 940 36.51 48.62 -0.64
C LEU A 940 38.04 48.61 -0.64
N ASP A 941 38.66 48.99 0.49
CA ASP A 941 40.13 48.90 0.66
C ASP A 941 40.57 47.43 0.54
N ALA A 942 39.85 46.49 1.16
CA ALA A 942 40.18 45.05 1.17
C ALA A 942 40.16 44.45 -0.26
N ILE A 943 39.32 44.97 -1.16
CA ILE A 943 39.27 44.52 -2.57
C ILE A 943 40.10 45.37 -3.51
N GLY A 944 40.85 46.39 -2.98
CA GLY A 944 41.70 47.28 -3.77
C GLY A 944 40.91 48.17 -4.72
N PHE A 945 39.68 48.55 -4.38
CA PHE A 945 38.84 49.39 -5.22
C PHE A 945 39.35 50.83 -5.18
N THR A 946 39.61 51.42 -6.36
CA THR A 946 39.90 52.83 -6.54
C THR A 946 38.86 53.43 -7.46
N GLU A 947 38.30 54.61 -7.08
CA GLU A 947 37.43 55.35 -8.01
C GLU A 947 38.28 55.87 -9.17
N GLU A 948 37.95 55.45 -10.40
CA GLU A 948 38.53 56.04 -11.62
C GLU A 948 38.01 57.46 -11.90
#